data_d603bf373d794a20e650f6f779a11aa7
#
_entry.id   d603bf373d794a20e650f6f779a11aa7
#
_cell.length_a   1.000
_cell.length_b   1.000
_cell.length_c   1.000
_cell.angle_alpha   90.00
_cell.angle_beta   90.00
_cell.angle_gamma   90.00
#
_symmetry.space_group_name_H-M   'P 1'
#
loop_
_entity.id
_entity.type
_entity.pdbx_description
1 polymer ?
#
loop_
_entity_poly.entity_id
_entity_poly.type
_entity_poly.pdbx_seq_one_letter_code
_entity_poly.pdbx_strand_id
1 'polypeptide(L)'
;MTIATTDEQRAVQESIQAWARATNPIETLRQGPADSWRSHWSAIADLGLFSVAQAEEVGGADGEIVDLAVMLEQAAASLAAGPVLSTALAALVVGRSGDAAAKQWGPELAEGNLPVGVVVDGVVAAEADGDGGLVLSGEAGLALGGAPGVGVLLAAARGDDIVWCLIDAEADGLTVEALENVDVSTPLGRVSCAGVRVGADRIVAGLRPGLVRDLAATLAAAEAAGVAGWCLRTAVDYAKIREQFGKPIGSFQAIKHLCAEMLCRVEQTRAVAWDAAVAAESDAELPIAAAVAAAVALDAAVDTAKDCIQVLGGIGFTWEHDAHFYLRRVLSLRQLLGGSALWRARVAELTQAGERRHLTVDLGDLEASRGAVRAELESIAALPEDERRVAFAESGYLAPHWPLPYGKSAKAAEQILIGGELVRAGLETPNLVIGWWAVPTILEHGTPEQIERFAVPTLRGDVVWCQLFSEPGAGSDLAALRTTAEKVDGGWRLQGQKVWTSLAREADWAICLARTDKDAPKHRGITYFVVDMRSAGIRISPLREITGDALFNEVFLDDVFVPDDGVVGQVNGGWKLARTTLANERVAMSGGSSLGKAMEELLELAGRGGPNAVTADRIGFLIGEAMVGSLLEHRTTLRQLDGQDPGPESSVRKLVGVRHRQAVAEFALELSGTAGAVEGPLSREFLNTRCLSIAGGTEQILLTVAAEHLLGLPRG
;
A
#
# COMPACT_ATOMS: atom_id res chain seq x y z
N MET A 1 -10.16 4.33 -4.60
CA MET A 1 -9.27 5.47 -4.30
C MET A 1 -7.94 5.15 -4.93
N THR A 2 -7.52 5.92 -5.89
CA THR A 2 -6.26 5.73 -6.60
C THR A 2 -5.15 6.51 -5.88
N ILE A 3 -3.90 6.08 -6.04
CA ILE A 3 -2.76 6.86 -5.60
C ILE A 3 -2.68 8.06 -6.52
N ALA A 4 -2.70 9.27 -5.94
CA ALA A 4 -2.39 10.56 -6.60
C ALA A 4 -2.78 10.66 -8.10
N THR A 5 -4.02 10.29 -8.47
CA THR A 5 -4.50 10.52 -9.84
C THR A 5 -4.66 12.01 -10.12
N THR A 6 -4.10 12.46 -11.24
CA THR A 6 -4.30 13.82 -11.73
C THR A 6 -5.73 14.04 -12.22
N ASP A 7 -6.09 15.29 -12.48
CA ASP A 7 -7.41 15.61 -13.06
C ASP A 7 -7.54 15.04 -14.49
N GLU A 8 -6.48 15.06 -15.27
CA GLU A 8 -6.41 14.47 -16.60
C GLU A 8 -6.61 12.95 -16.55
N GLN A 9 -5.94 12.27 -15.64
CA GLN A 9 -6.10 10.82 -15.45
C GLN A 9 -7.54 10.47 -15.05
N ARG A 10 -8.17 11.28 -14.18
CA ARG A 10 -9.60 11.10 -13.84
C ARG A 10 -10.51 11.29 -15.04
N ALA A 11 -10.28 12.32 -15.85
CA ALA A 11 -11.07 12.55 -17.06
C ALA A 11 -10.98 11.40 -18.07
N VAL A 12 -9.79 10.81 -18.22
CA VAL A 12 -9.59 9.63 -19.07
C VAL A 12 -10.31 8.40 -18.52
N GLN A 13 -10.25 8.17 -17.21
CA GLN A 13 -11.02 7.08 -16.56
C GLN A 13 -12.52 7.24 -16.80
N GLU A 14 -13.06 8.46 -16.68
CA GLU A 14 -14.47 8.75 -16.95
C GLU A 14 -14.84 8.50 -18.40
N SER A 15 -13.94 8.81 -19.35
CA SER A 15 -14.11 8.55 -20.78
C SER A 15 -14.21 7.05 -21.08
N ILE A 16 -13.32 6.24 -20.49
CA ILE A 16 -13.36 4.77 -20.61
C ILE A 16 -14.63 4.20 -19.98
N GLN A 17 -15.07 4.73 -18.84
CA GLN A 17 -16.34 4.33 -18.22
C GLN A 17 -17.55 4.70 -19.10
N ALA A 18 -17.53 5.86 -19.72
CA ALA A 18 -18.59 6.28 -20.64
C ALA A 18 -18.65 5.37 -21.88
N TRP A 19 -17.52 5.04 -22.45
CA TRP A 19 -17.40 4.06 -23.51
C TRP A 19 -17.98 2.70 -23.09
N ALA A 20 -17.57 2.18 -21.93
CA ALA A 20 -18.04 0.89 -21.44
C ALA A 20 -19.56 0.85 -21.21
N ARG A 21 -20.16 1.96 -20.72
CA ARG A 21 -21.62 2.07 -20.56
C ARG A 21 -22.34 2.08 -21.93
N ALA A 22 -21.73 2.71 -22.93
CA ALA A 22 -22.32 2.82 -24.26
C ALA A 22 -22.23 1.50 -25.06
N THR A 23 -21.15 0.74 -24.91
CA THR A 23 -20.86 -0.46 -25.73
C THR A 23 -21.21 -1.77 -25.03
N ASN A 24 -21.36 -1.78 -23.71
CA ASN A 24 -21.62 -2.96 -22.87
C ASN A 24 -20.71 -4.17 -23.24
N PRO A 25 -19.39 -4.07 -23.07
CA PRO A 25 -18.45 -5.09 -23.54
C PRO A 25 -18.67 -6.45 -22.90
N ILE A 26 -19.20 -6.51 -21.67
CA ILE A 26 -19.49 -7.76 -20.95
C ILE A 26 -20.60 -8.55 -21.65
N GLU A 27 -21.63 -7.89 -22.14
CA GLU A 27 -22.72 -8.56 -22.88
C GLU A 27 -22.20 -9.13 -24.21
N THR A 28 -21.30 -8.41 -24.87
CA THR A 28 -20.64 -8.91 -26.08
C THR A 28 -19.82 -10.16 -25.80
N LEU A 29 -19.10 -10.22 -24.67
CA LEU A 29 -18.36 -11.41 -24.23
C LEU A 29 -19.29 -12.60 -23.90
N ARG A 30 -20.45 -12.31 -23.32
CA ARG A 30 -21.41 -13.34 -22.91
C ARG A 30 -22.08 -14.03 -24.11
N GLN A 31 -22.38 -13.28 -25.15
CA GLN A 31 -23.19 -13.73 -26.29
C GLN A 31 -22.40 -13.89 -27.59
N GLY A 32 -21.26 -13.22 -27.71
CA GLY A 32 -20.49 -13.16 -28.93
C GLY A 32 -19.52 -14.33 -29.15
N PRO A 33 -19.04 -14.54 -30.38
CA PRO A 33 -17.95 -15.44 -30.69
C PRO A 33 -16.62 -14.93 -30.09
N ALA A 34 -15.59 -15.80 -30.07
CA ALA A 34 -14.30 -15.51 -29.45
C ALA A 34 -13.57 -14.28 -30.05
N ASP A 35 -13.90 -13.88 -31.27
CA ASP A 35 -13.34 -12.70 -31.95
C ASP A 35 -14.24 -11.46 -31.89
N SER A 36 -15.31 -11.51 -31.09
CA SER A 36 -16.28 -10.39 -30.92
C SER A 36 -15.62 -9.07 -30.45
N TRP A 37 -14.44 -9.14 -29.80
CA TRP A 37 -13.66 -7.98 -29.39
C TRP A 37 -13.30 -7.05 -30.56
N ARG A 38 -13.20 -7.57 -31.80
CA ARG A 38 -12.88 -6.77 -32.99
C ARG A 38 -13.89 -5.68 -33.26
N SER A 39 -15.15 -5.87 -32.88
CA SER A 39 -16.22 -4.87 -33.03
C SER A 39 -16.04 -3.61 -32.18
N HIS A 40 -15.24 -3.68 -31.12
CA HIS A 40 -14.96 -2.57 -30.20
C HIS A 40 -13.52 -2.06 -30.29
N TRP A 41 -12.69 -2.70 -31.10
CA TRP A 41 -11.24 -2.46 -31.11
C TRP A 41 -10.86 -1.02 -31.49
N SER A 42 -11.43 -0.48 -32.58
CA SER A 42 -11.18 0.89 -32.98
C SER A 42 -11.57 1.90 -31.90
N ALA A 43 -12.73 1.68 -31.25
CA ALA A 43 -13.17 2.56 -30.19
C ALA A 43 -12.27 2.54 -28.95
N ILE A 44 -11.60 1.42 -28.64
CA ILE A 44 -10.58 1.33 -27.58
C ILE A 44 -9.32 2.09 -28.03
N ALA A 45 -8.90 1.95 -29.27
CA ALA A 45 -7.77 2.68 -29.85
C ALA A 45 -8.02 4.20 -29.84
N ASP A 46 -9.23 4.64 -30.24
CA ASP A 46 -9.64 6.05 -30.24
C ASP A 46 -9.63 6.70 -28.85
N LEU A 47 -9.67 5.91 -27.76
CA LEU A 47 -9.47 6.39 -26.40
C LEU A 47 -8.01 6.77 -26.10
N GLY A 48 -7.08 6.49 -27.02
CA GLY A 48 -5.65 6.80 -26.86
C GLY A 48 -4.87 5.79 -26.01
N LEU A 49 -5.42 4.62 -25.75
CA LEU A 49 -4.82 3.64 -24.84
C LEU A 49 -3.44 3.14 -25.31
N PHE A 50 -3.23 3.06 -26.64
CA PHE A 50 -1.97 2.57 -27.20
C PHE A 50 -0.97 3.69 -27.50
N SER A 51 -1.44 4.96 -27.53
CA SER A 51 -0.62 6.14 -27.85
C SER A 51 -0.18 6.93 -26.63
N VAL A 52 -0.88 6.84 -25.48
CA VAL A 52 -0.69 7.73 -24.34
C VAL A 52 0.77 7.76 -23.86
N ALA A 53 1.44 6.62 -23.73
CA ALA A 53 2.82 6.50 -23.24
C ALA A 53 3.85 6.33 -24.37
N GLN A 54 3.55 6.86 -25.55
CA GLN A 54 4.43 6.89 -26.70
C GLN A 54 4.90 8.31 -26.97
N ALA A 55 6.14 8.46 -27.51
CA ALA A 55 6.66 9.74 -27.92
C ALA A 55 5.88 10.34 -29.10
N GLU A 56 5.80 11.68 -29.20
CA GLU A 56 5.12 12.37 -30.31
C GLU A 56 5.68 11.99 -31.67
N GLU A 57 7.00 11.72 -31.78
CA GLU A 57 7.67 11.35 -33.02
C GLU A 57 7.18 10.04 -33.65
N VAL A 58 6.54 9.18 -32.82
CA VAL A 58 5.94 7.91 -33.25
C VAL A 58 4.42 7.92 -33.17
N GLY A 59 3.79 9.11 -33.11
CA GLY A 59 2.35 9.27 -33.11
C GLY A 59 1.72 9.15 -31.70
N GLY A 60 2.52 9.28 -30.64
CA GLY A 60 2.08 9.23 -29.27
C GLY A 60 1.63 10.57 -28.69
N ALA A 61 1.25 10.56 -27.42
CA ALA A 61 0.82 11.73 -26.63
C ALA A 61 1.88 12.21 -25.64
N ASP A 62 3.07 11.62 -25.63
CA ASP A 62 4.21 11.96 -24.75
C ASP A 62 3.88 11.89 -23.25
N GLY A 63 2.92 11.04 -22.88
CA GLY A 63 2.56 10.76 -21.50
C GLY A 63 3.45 9.68 -20.87
N GLU A 64 3.29 9.49 -19.58
CA GLU A 64 4.06 8.53 -18.80
C GLU A 64 3.40 7.13 -18.77
N ILE A 65 4.17 6.11 -18.39
CA ILE A 65 3.61 4.75 -18.24
C ILE A 65 2.55 4.69 -17.13
N VAL A 66 2.60 5.58 -16.14
CA VAL A 66 1.56 5.68 -15.12
C VAL A 66 0.21 6.08 -15.72
N ASP A 67 0.17 6.90 -16.77
CA ASP A 67 -1.06 7.26 -17.47
C ASP A 67 -1.66 6.04 -18.19
N LEU A 68 -0.82 5.26 -18.87
CA LEU A 68 -1.23 3.98 -19.46
C LEU A 68 -1.74 3.00 -18.39
N ALA A 69 -1.08 2.90 -17.24
CA ALA A 69 -1.50 2.02 -16.15
C ALA A 69 -2.89 2.41 -15.62
N VAL A 70 -3.18 3.70 -15.48
CA VAL A 70 -4.50 4.22 -15.08
C VAL A 70 -5.56 3.86 -16.12
N MET A 71 -5.24 3.95 -17.41
CA MET A 71 -6.15 3.56 -18.49
C MET A 71 -6.41 2.05 -18.49
N LEU A 72 -5.38 1.23 -18.34
CA LEU A 72 -5.49 -0.24 -18.25
C LEU A 72 -6.28 -0.68 -17.01
N GLU A 73 -6.07 -0.04 -15.85
CA GLU A 73 -6.90 -0.29 -14.66
C GLU A 73 -8.38 -0.12 -14.98
N GLN A 74 -8.74 0.99 -15.63
CA GLN A 74 -10.14 1.26 -15.95
C GLN A 74 -10.68 0.36 -17.09
N ALA A 75 -9.88 0.06 -18.10
CA ALA A 75 -10.24 -0.86 -19.18
C ALA A 75 -10.53 -2.27 -18.64
N ALA A 76 -9.66 -2.77 -17.73
CA ALA A 76 -9.85 -4.06 -17.07
C ALA A 76 -11.07 -4.07 -16.12
N ALA A 77 -11.30 -2.97 -15.38
CA ALA A 77 -12.51 -2.81 -14.58
C ALA A 77 -13.80 -2.84 -15.41
N SER A 78 -13.71 -2.49 -16.69
CA SER A 78 -14.80 -2.53 -17.69
C SER A 78 -14.81 -3.82 -18.52
N LEU A 79 -13.88 -4.73 -18.28
CA LEU A 79 -13.68 -5.97 -19.04
C LEU A 79 -13.52 -5.71 -20.56
N ALA A 80 -12.77 -4.68 -20.92
CA ALA A 80 -12.40 -4.43 -22.30
C ALA A 80 -11.73 -5.68 -22.90
N ALA A 81 -12.29 -6.18 -23.98
CA ALA A 81 -11.87 -7.46 -24.59
C ALA A 81 -10.87 -7.25 -25.71
N GLY A 82 -10.09 -8.29 -26.00
CA GLY A 82 -9.12 -8.33 -27.07
C GLY A 82 -7.67 -8.30 -26.59
N PRO A 83 -6.70 -8.14 -27.49
CA PRO A 83 -5.26 -8.09 -27.18
C PRO A 83 -4.83 -6.72 -26.61
N VAL A 84 -5.60 -6.16 -25.65
CA VAL A 84 -5.41 -4.79 -25.16
C VAL A 84 -4.07 -4.63 -24.47
N LEU A 85 -3.81 -5.43 -23.43
CA LEU A 85 -2.55 -5.38 -22.67
C LEU A 85 -1.35 -5.70 -23.56
N SER A 86 -1.47 -6.73 -24.39
CA SER A 86 -0.35 -7.16 -25.24
C SER A 86 -0.01 -6.15 -26.35
N THR A 87 -1.01 -5.49 -26.93
CA THR A 87 -0.78 -4.43 -27.91
C THR A 87 -0.15 -3.19 -27.24
N ALA A 88 -0.62 -2.79 -26.05
CA ALA A 88 0.01 -1.72 -25.28
C ALA A 88 1.47 -2.05 -24.92
N LEU A 89 1.73 -3.30 -24.52
CA LEU A 89 3.10 -3.77 -24.25
C LEU A 89 3.97 -3.73 -25.51
N ALA A 90 3.45 -4.20 -26.65
CA ALA A 90 4.19 -4.15 -27.93
C ALA A 90 4.50 -2.71 -28.34
N ALA A 91 3.54 -1.80 -28.20
CA ALA A 91 3.73 -0.38 -28.46
C ALA A 91 4.86 0.21 -27.60
N LEU A 92 4.87 -0.06 -26.29
CA LEU A 92 5.96 0.37 -25.39
C LEU A 92 7.33 -0.20 -25.79
N VAL A 93 7.38 -1.49 -26.09
CA VAL A 93 8.63 -2.18 -26.45
C VAL A 93 9.21 -1.64 -27.76
N VAL A 94 8.38 -1.49 -28.79
CA VAL A 94 8.78 -0.99 -30.10
C VAL A 94 9.11 0.50 -30.01
N GLY A 95 8.25 1.31 -29.40
CA GLY A 95 8.45 2.76 -29.29
C GLY A 95 9.73 3.16 -28.55
N ARG A 96 10.11 2.41 -27.51
CA ARG A 96 11.32 2.66 -26.73
C ARG A 96 12.63 2.20 -27.39
N SER A 97 12.56 1.44 -28.49
CA SER A 97 13.77 0.98 -29.18
C SER A 97 14.58 2.10 -29.82
N GLY A 98 13.92 3.19 -30.22
CA GLY A 98 14.55 4.33 -30.89
C GLY A 98 15.14 4.01 -32.28
N ASP A 99 14.91 2.81 -32.78
CA ASP A 99 15.46 2.27 -34.01
C ASP A 99 14.50 2.41 -35.25
N ALA A 100 14.79 1.72 -36.32
CA ALA A 100 13.96 1.74 -37.54
C ALA A 100 12.56 1.15 -37.26
N ALA A 101 12.44 0.17 -36.36
CA ALA A 101 11.18 -0.45 -36.00
C ALA A 101 10.24 0.57 -35.32
N ALA A 102 10.75 1.38 -34.39
CA ALA A 102 9.97 2.44 -33.75
C ALA A 102 9.41 3.44 -34.74
N LYS A 103 10.24 3.91 -35.69
CA LYS A 103 9.81 4.92 -36.66
C LYS A 103 8.78 4.42 -37.68
N GLN A 104 8.86 3.15 -38.05
CA GLN A 104 7.97 2.55 -39.04
C GLN A 104 6.68 2.00 -38.44
N TRP A 105 6.77 1.33 -37.31
CA TRP A 105 5.65 0.58 -36.70
C TRP A 105 5.06 1.24 -35.44
N GLY A 106 5.77 2.21 -34.87
CA GLY A 106 5.27 2.99 -33.75
C GLY A 106 3.92 3.65 -34.02
N PRO A 107 3.73 4.38 -35.17
CA PRO A 107 2.43 4.97 -35.49
C PRO A 107 1.31 3.96 -35.64
N GLU A 108 1.55 2.83 -36.31
CA GLU A 108 0.54 1.77 -36.52
C GLU A 108 0.12 1.11 -35.19
N LEU A 109 1.07 0.96 -34.24
CA LEU A 109 0.80 0.46 -32.92
C LEU A 109 0.05 1.51 -32.07
N ALA A 110 0.49 2.77 -32.12
CA ALA A 110 -0.13 3.86 -31.36
C ALA A 110 -1.59 4.12 -31.76
N GLU A 111 -1.89 4.02 -33.07
CA GLU A 111 -3.25 4.12 -33.62
C GLU A 111 -4.09 2.83 -33.41
N GLY A 112 -3.48 1.74 -32.93
CA GLY A 112 -4.16 0.45 -32.75
C GLY A 112 -4.47 -0.29 -34.06
N ASN A 113 -3.91 0.16 -35.20
CA ASN A 113 -4.10 -0.48 -36.49
C ASN A 113 -3.48 -1.87 -36.56
N LEU A 114 -2.46 -2.11 -35.73
CA LEU A 114 -1.76 -3.40 -35.61
C LEU A 114 -2.00 -4.01 -34.20
N PRO A 115 -3.06 -4.80 -34.00
CA PRO A 115 -3.21 -5.56 -32.77
C PRO A 115 -2.12 -6.64 -32.69
N VAL A 116 -1.46 -6.76 -31.51
CA VAL A 116 -0.28 -7.62 -31.32
C VAL A 116 -0.45 -8.53 -30.11
N GLY A 117 -0.20 -9.82 -30.28
CA GLY A 117 0.04 -10.77 -29.21
C GLY A 117 1.52 -10.81 -28.83
N VAL A 118 1.83 -10.98 -27.55
CA VAL A 118 3.21 -11.00 -27.05
C VAL A 118 3.55 -12.34 -26.41
N VAL A 119 4.64 -12.95 -26.85
CA VAL A 119 5.23 -14.11 -26.18
C VAL A 119 6.22 -13.61 -25.12
N VAL A 120 5.78 -13.59 -23.85
CA VAL A 120 6.58 -13.02 -22.76
C VAL A 120 7.74 -13.92 -22.39
N ASP A 121 7.51 -15.25 -22.33
CA ASP A 121 8.48 -16.28 -21.99
C ASP A 121 8.61 -17.29 -23.12
N GLY A 122 9.65 -17.17 -23.90
CA GLY A 122 9.95 -18.07 -25.00
C GLY A 122 10.90 -17.40 -26.00
N VAL A 123 11.78 -18.20 -26.56
CA VAL A 123 12.80 -17.74 -27.51
C VAL A 123 12.88 -18.71 -28.67
N VAL A 124 12.77 -18.21 -29.89
CA VAL A 124 12.99 -19.02 -31.11
C VAL A 124 14.42 -18.84 -31.64
N ALA A 125 14.89 -19.79 -32.45
CA ALA A 125 16.18 -19.64 -33.13
C ALA A 125 16.07 -18.62 -34.25
N ALA A 126 17.12 -17.80 -34.45
CA ALA A 126 17.23 -16.84 -35.54
C ALA A 126 18.53 -16.99 -36.30
N GLU A 127 18.42 -17.07 -37.64
CA GLU A 127 19.55 -17.06 -38.55
C GLU A 127 19.53 -15.78 -39.41
N ALA A 128 20.70 -15.24 -39.76
CA ALA A 128 20.78 -14.03 -40.58
C ALA A 128 20.29 -14.29 -42.02
N ASP A 129 19.48 -13.39 -42.55
CA ASP A 129 18.89 -13.46 -43.92
C ASP A 129 19.77 -12.77 -44.98
N GLY A 130 21.02 -12.46 -44.77
CA GLY A 130 21.89 -11.82 -45.75
C GLY A 130 21.61 -10.34 -46.01
N ASP A 131 20.38 -9.87 -45.93
CA ASP A 131 19.93 -8.49 -46.16
C ASP A 131 19.69 -7.68 -44.85
N GLY A 132 20.26 -8.14 -43.75
CA GLY A 132 20.08 -7.53 -42.42
C GLY A 132 18.83 -7.98 -41.67
N GLY A 133 18.02 -8.81 -42.31
CA GLY A 133 16.87 -9.48 -41.69
C GLY A 133 17.23 -10.78 -40.96
N LEU A 134 16.21 -11.48 -40.47
CA LEU A 134 16.32 -12.76 -39.76
C LEU A 134 15.35 -13.79 -40.36
N VAL A 135 15.73 -15.06 -40.27
CA VAL A 135 14.86 -16.21 -40.52
C VAL A 135 14.65 -16.93 -39.17
N LEU A 136 13.40 -17.00 -38.74
CA LEU A 136 13.02 -17.52 -37.43
C LEU A 136 12.49 -18.97 -37.54
N SER A 137 12.91 -19.83 -36.60
CA SER A 137 12.46 -21.20 -36.55
C SER A 137 12.36 -21.70 -35.08
N GLY A 138 11.28 -22.44 -34.78
CA GLY A 138 11.06 -23.07 -33.47
C GLY A 138 9.70 -22.79 -32.86
N GLU A 139 9.45 -23.38 -31.71
CA GLU A 139 8.26 -23.17 -30.90
C GLU A 139 8.51 -21.97 -29.98
N ALA A 140 7.72 -20.92 -30.12
CA ALA A 140 7.83 -19.73 -29.27
C ALA A 140 7.07 -19.89 -27.95
N GLY A 141 6.01 -20.68 -27.92
CA GLY A 141 5.16 -20.88 -26.74
C GLY A 141 3.84 -20.12 -26.81
N LEU A 142 3.36 -19.64 -25.65
CA LEU A 142 2.06 -18.98 -25.55
C LEU A 142 2.20 -17.46 -25.73
N ALA A 143 1.38 -16.90 -26.62
CA ALA A 143 1.25 -15.46 -26.82
C ALA A 143 0.02 -14.93 -26.10
N LEU A 144 0.22 -14.07 -25.12
CA LEU A 144 -0.83 -13.24 -24.52
C LEU A 144 -1.43 -12.37 -25.61
N GLY A 145 -2.73 -12.40 -25.80
CA GLY A 145 -3.41 -11.68 -26.87
C GLY A 145 -3.24 -12.32 -28.26
N GLY A 146 -2.60 -13.48 -28.39
CA GLY A 146 -2.35 -14.17 -29.65
C GLY A 146 -3.62 -14.78 -30.24
N ALA A 147 -3.89 -14.50 -31.52
CA ALA A 147 -4.99 -15.09 -32.28
C ALA A 147 -4.67 -15.06 -33.78
N PRO A 148 -5.34 -15.89 -34.61
CA PRO A 148 -5.26 -15.75 -36.07
C PRO A 148 -5.60 -14.30 -36.52
N GLY A 149 -4.80 -13.74 -37.40
CA GLY A 149 -4.96 -12.36 -37.86
C GLY A 149 -4.56 -11.28 -36.81
N VAL A 150 -3.75 -11.63 -35.83
CA VAL A 150 -3.11 -10.75 -34.88
C VAL A 150 -1.59 -10.86 -35.05
N GLY A 151 -0.87 -9.74 -35.13
CA GLY A 151 0.60 -9.74 -35.19
C GLY A 151 1.23 -10.34 -33.94
N VAL A 152 2.50 -10.72 -34.01
CA VAL A 152 3.19 -11.35 -32.87
C VAL A 152 4.51 -10.63 -32.56
N LEU A 153 4.71 -10.26 -31.31
CA LEU A 153 6.01 -9.84 -30.79
C LEU A 153 6.62 -10.98 -29.98
N LEU A 154 7.81 -11.44 -30.37
CA LEU A 154 8.51 -12.54 -29.68
C LEU A 154 10.02 -12.35 -29.66
N ALA A 155 10.69 -13.02 -28.72
CA ALA A 155 12.14 -13.02 -28.61
C ALA A 155 12.78 -14.06 -29.53
N ALA A 156 13.92 -13.71 -30.15
CA ALA A 156 14.70 -14.58 -31.02
C ALA A 156 16.18 -14.55 -30.65
N ALA A 157 16.80 -15.72 -30.58
CA ALA A 157 18.24 -15.87 -30.31
C ALA A 157 19.06 -15.71 -31.59
N ARG A 158 19.89 -14.65 -31.64
CA ARG A 158 20.84 -14.37 -32.72
C ARG A 158 22.25 -14.55 -32.19
N GLY A 159 22.80 -15.75 -32.27
CA GLY A 159 24.04 -16.08 -31.58
C GLY A 159 23.88 -16.01 -30.05
N ASP A 160 24.70 -15.18 -29.39
CA ASP A 160 24.61 -14.95 -27.95
C ASP A 160 23.64 -13.80 -27.57
N ASP A 161 23.11 -13.06 -28.57
CA ASP A 161 22.22 -11.94 -28.37
C ASP A 161 20.76 -12.37 -28.47
N ILE A 162 19.90 -11.76 -27.68
CA ILE A 162 18.44 -11.84 -27.78
C ILE A 162 17.92 -10.53 -28.40
N VAL A 163 17.18 -10.67 -29.48
CA VAL A 163 16.46 -9.57 -30.13
C VAL A 163 14.96 -9.86 -30.12
N TRP A 164 14.16 -8.81 -30.21
CA TRP A 164 12.72 -8.97 -30.31
C TRP A 164 12.27 -8.73 -31.75
N CYS A 165 11.33 -9.53 -32.23
CA CYS A 165 10.85 -9.50 -33.59
C CYS A 165 9.35 -9.25 -33.63
N LEU A 166 8.93 -8.20 -34.34
CA LEU A 166 7.53 -7.91 -34.66
C LEU A 166 7.16 -8.59 -35.98
N ILE A 167 6.28 -9.57 -35.92
CA ILE A 167 5.92 -10.44 -37.05
C ILE A 167 4.49 -10.14 -37.49
N ASP A 168 4.28 -9.97 -38.81
CA ASP A 168 2.94 -9.81 -39.38
C ASP A 168 2.08 -11.06 -39.16
N ALA A 169 0.79 -10.85 -38.96
CA ALA A 169 -0.18 -11.94 -38.82
C ALA A 169 -0.19 -12.93 -40.01
N GLU A 170 0.08 -12.41 -41.21
CA GLU A 170 0.04 -13.14 -42.47
C GLU A 170 1.43 -13.58 -42.94
N ALA A 171 2.47 -13.52 -42.07
CA ALA A 171 3.82 -13.90 -42.44
C ALA A 171 3.91 -15.39 -42.80
N ASP A 172 4.52 -15.70 -43.93
CA ASP A 172 4.75 -17.08 -44.38
C ASP A 172 5.56 -17.86 -43.29
N GLY A 173 5.07 -19.03 -42.90
CA GLY A 173 5.71 -19.86 -41.92
C GLY A 173 5.34 -19.53 -40.46
N LEU A 174 4.61 -18.46 -40.19
CA LEU A 174 4.04 -18.20 -38.87
C LEU A 174 2.78 -19.04 -38.67
N THR A 175 2.67 -19.70 -37.52
CA THR A 175 1.45 -20.36 -37.08
C THR A 175 1.04 -19.84 -35.71
N VAL A 176 -0.18 -19.35 -35.61
CA VAL A 176 -0.83 -18.95 -34.35
C VAL A 176 -2.05 -19.83 -34.16
N GLU A 177 -1.90 -20.92 -33.38
CA GLU A 177 -3.00 -21.80 -33.01
C GLU A 177 -3.82 -21.15 -31.89
N ALA A 178 -5.08 -20.83 -32.16
CA ALA A 178 -5.98 -20.33 -31.13
C ALA A 178 -6.27 -21.37 -30.07
N LEU A 179 -6.16 -21.02 -28.80
CA LEU A 179 -6.44 -21.89 -27.67
C LEU A 179 -7.70 -21.42 -26.91
N GLU A 180 -8.41 -22.39 -26.33
CA GLU A 180 -9.47 -22.07 -25.35
C GLU A 180 -8.82 -21.50 -24.08
N ASN A 181 -8.93 -20.18 -23.93
CA ASN A 181 -8.41 -19.50 -22.73
C ASN A 181 -9.42 -19.61 -21.56
N VAL A 182 -8.91 -19.72 -20.33
CA VAL A 182 -9.71 -19.56 -19.12
C VAL A 182 -10.34 -18.18 -19.09
N ASP A 183 -9.61 -17.14 -19.48
CA ASP A 183 -10.12 -15.80 -19.71
C ASP A 183 -10.74 -15.69 -21.10
N VAL A 184 -12.06 -15.58 -21.16
CA VAL A 184 -12.80 -15.44 -22.42
C VAL A 184 -12.69 -14.04 -23.02
N SER A 185 -12.15 -13.08 -22.29
CA SER A 185 -12.02 -11.69 -22.71
C SER A 185 -10.71 -11.39 -23.45
N THR A 186 -9.67 -12.24 -23.26
CA THR A 186 -8.37 -12.05 -23.89
C THR A 186 -8.02 -13.27 -24.75
N PRO A 187 -7.70 -13.08 -26.07
CA PRO A 187 -7.22 -14.17 -26.91
C PRO A 187 -5.94 -14.81 -26.35
N LEU A 188 -5.76 -16.10 -26.62
CA LEU A 188 -4.55 -16.84 -26.30
C LEU A 188 -4.17 -17.72 -27.48
N GLY A 189 -2.94 -17.61 -27.95
CA GLY A 189 -2.45 -18.40 -29.07
C GLY A 189 -1.15 -19.12 -28.77
N ARG A 190 -0.98 -20.32 -29.32
CA ARG A 190 0.32 -20.99 -29.37
C ARG A 190 1.03 -20.59 -30.66
N VAL A 191 2.26 -20.11 -30.52
CA VAL A 191 3.04 -19.56 -31.63
C VAL A 191 4.19 -20.48 -31.99
N SER A 192 4.32 -20.76 -33.30
CA SER A 192 5.48 -21.44 -33.88
C SER A 192 5.93 -20.76 -35.18
N CYS A 193 7.22 -20.85 -35.45
CA CYS A 193 7.89 -20.31 -36.62
C CYS A 193 8.55 -21.43 -37.44
N ALA A 194 8.27 -21.50 -38.73
CA ALA A 194 8.84 -22.46 -39.68
C ALA A 194 9.51 -21.71 -40.82
N GLY A 195 10.67 -21.12 -40.57
CA GLY A 195 11.38 -20.29 -41.57
C GLY A 195 10.77 -18.91 -41.83
N VAL A 196 10.19 -18.30 -40.78
CA VAL A 196 9.57 -16.95 -40.88
C VAL A 196 10.64 -15.91 -41.16
N ARG A 197 10.47 -15.15 -42.25
CA ARG A 197 11.38 -14.06 -42.60
C ARG A 197 10.94 -12.75 -41.97
N VAL A 198 11.87 -12.10 -41.25
CA VAL A 198 11.65 -10.82 -40.58
C VAL A 198 12.63 -9.79 -41.12
N GLY A 199 12.11 -8.69 -41.70
CA GLY A 199 12.93 -7.58 -42.18
C GLY A 199 13.65 -6.84 -41.05
N ALA A 200 14.76 -6.15 -41.40
CA ALA A 200 15.54 -5.38 -40.46
C ALA A 200 14.71 -4.29 -39.74
N ASP A 201 13.70 -3.76 -40.39
CA ASP A 201 12.75 -2.75 -39.88
C ASP A 201 11.76 -3.30 -38.83
N ARG A 202 11.75 -4.61 -38.60
CA ARG A 202 10.88 -5.30 -37.62
C ARG A 202 11.67 -5.92 -36.47
N ILE A 203 12.96 -5.67 -36.39
CA ILE A 203 13.85 -6.18 -35.35
C ILE A 203 14.08 -5.07 -34.33
N VAL A 204 13.70 -5.34 -33.12
CA VAL A 204 13.93 -4.48 -31.96
C VAL A 204 15.13 -5.02 -31.18
N ALA A 205 16.22 -4.27 -31.21
CA ALA A 205 17.50 -4.64 -30.61
C ALA A 205 17.85 -3.68 -29.45
N GLY A 206 18.86 -4.05 -28.67
CA GLY A 206 19.40 -3.19 -27.61
C GLY A 206 18.55 -3.06 -26.36
N LEU A 207 17.48 -3.84 -26.24
CA LEU A 207 16.68 -3.88 -25.02
C LEU A 207 17.46 -4.61 -23.91
N ARG A 208 17.39 -4.09 -22.68
CA ARG A 208 17.99 -4.80 -21.54
C ARG A 208 17.30 -6.17 -21.34
N PRO A 209 18.05 -7.18 -20.85
CA PRO A 209 17.47 -8.46 -20.51
C PRO A 209 16.31 -8.29 -19.49
N GLY A 210 15.19 -8.96 -19.74
CA GLY A 210 14.02 -8.96 -18.86
C GLY A 210 13.10 -7.75 -19.00
N LEU A 211 13.42 -6.72 -19.80
CA LEU A 211 12.58 -5.51 -19.92
C LEU A 211 11.12 -5.84 -20.31
N VAL A 212 10.92 -6.69 -21.31
CA VAL A 212 9.56 -7.03 -21.76
C VAL A 212 8.77 -7.75 -20.67
N ARG A 213 9.42 -8.64 -19.91
CA ARG A 213 8.81 -9.32 -18.77
C ARG A 213 8.45 -8.32 -17.66
N ASP A 214 9.34 -7.39 -17.34
CA ASP A 214 9.12 -6.39 -16.29
C ASP A 214 7.97 -5.44 -16.69
N LEU A 215 7.92 -4.99 -17.94
CA LEU A 215 6.80 -4.20 -18.45
C LEU A 215 5.49 -4.99 -18.48
N ALA A 216 5.52 -6.26 -18.91
CA ALA A 216 4.34 -7.13 -18.88
C ALA A 216 3.78 -7.29 -17.45
N ALA A 217 4.66 -7.49 -16.46
CA ALA A 217 4.29 -7.57 -15.05
C ALA A 217 3.67 -6.27 -14.52
N THR A 218 4.25 -5.12 -14.90
CA THR A 218 3.75 -3.78 -14.55
C THR A 218 2.34 -3.55 -15.10
N LEU A 219 2.12 -3.80 -16.39
CA LEU A 219 0.82 -3.61 -17.03
C LEU A 219 -0.23 -4.60 -16.51
N ALA A 220 0.17 -5.85 -16.25
CA ALA A 220 -0.72 -6.85 -15.66
C ALA A 220 -1.13 -6.51 -14.23
N ALA A 221 -0.25 -5.89 -13.45
CA ALA A 221 -0.59 -5.39 -12.11
C ALA A 221 -1.62 -4.25 -12.18
N ALA A 222 -1.54 -3.38 -13.20
CA ALA A 222 -2.55 -2.35 -13.43
C ALA A 222 -3.92 -2.95 -13.80
N GLU A 223 -3.98 -3.96 -14.68
CA GLU A 223 -5.22 -4.69 -14.95
C GLU A 223 -5.76 -5.39 -13.70
N ALA A 224 -4.89 -6.02 -12.90
CA ALA A 224 -5.26 -6.66 -11.65
C ALA A 224 -5.90 -5.68 -10.66
N ALA A 225 -5.40 -4.43 -10.61
CA ALA A 225 -5.99 -3.36 -9.79
C ALA A 225 -7.42 -3.02 -10.26
N GLY A 226 -7.66 -2.96 -11.56
CA GLY A 226 -8.97 -2.72 -12.14
C GLY A 226 -9.97 -3.82 -11.79
N VAL A 227 -9.57 -5.08 -11.96
CA VAL A 227 -10.37 -6.26 -11.61
C VAL A 227 -10.69 -6.28 -10.12
N ALA A 228 -9.69 -6.13 -9.26
CA ALA A 228 -9.87 -6.14 -7.81
C ALA A 228 -10.81 -5.01 -7.36
N GLY A 229 -10.66 -3.81 -7.95
CA GLY A 229 -11.52 -2.66 -7.69
C GLY A 229 -12.98 -2.91 -8.06
N TRP A 230 -13.24 -3.54 -9.22
CA TRP A 230 -14.60 -3.92 -9.62
C TRP A 230 -15.20 -4.95 -8.66
N CYS A 231 -14.45 -6.00 -8.33
CA CYS A 231 -14.87 -7.05 -7.41
C CYS A 231 -15.26 -6.50 -6.04
N LEU A 232 -14.45 -5.58 -5.49
CA LEU A 232 -14.76 -4.93 -4.21
C LEU A 232 -16.07 -4.14 -4.30
N ARG A 233 -16.22 -3.27 -5.30
CA ARG A 233 -17.45 -2.46 -5.48
C ARG A 233 -18.67 -3.36 -5.58
N THR A 234 -18.62 -4.38 -6.43
CA THR A 234 -19.73 -5.32 -6.64
C THR A 234 -20.12 -6.05 -5.35
N ALA A 235 -19.15 -6.55 -4.59
CA ALA A 235 -19.40 -7.23 -3.32
C ALA A 235 -20.03 -6.27 -2.28
N VAL A 236 -19.51 -5.05 -2.17
CA VAL A 236 -20.01 -4.04 -1.23
C VAL A 236 -21.43 -3.59 -1.59
N ASP A 237 -21.69 -3.31 -2.86
CA ASP A 237 -23.02 -2.87 -3.31
C ASP A 237 -24.05 -3.97 -3.10
N TYR A 238 -23.72 -5.22 -3.41
CA TYR A 238 -24.58 -6.37 -3.12
C TYR A 238 -24.81 -6.53 -1.61
N ALA A 239 -23.78 -6.40 -0.78
CA ALA A 239 -23.88 -6.53 0.67
C ALA A 239 -24.76 -5.46 1.31
N LYS A 240 -24.89 -4.26 0.70
CA LYS A 240 -25.76 -3.18 1.14
C LYS A 240 -27.25 -3.46 0.90
N ILE A 241 -27.57 -4.19 -0.17
CA ILE A 241 -28.97 -4.37 -0.62
C ILE A 241 -29.54 -5.77 -0.39
N ARG A 242 -28.67 -6.81 -0.37
CA ARG A 242 -29.12 -8.19 -0.17
C ARG A 242 -29.51 -8.42 1.27
N GLU A 243 -30.75 -8.81 1.50
CA GLU A 243 -31.25 -9.13 2.83
C GLU A 243 -31.30 -10.63 3.09
N GLN A 244 -30.86 -11.02 4.28
CA GLN A 244 -31.04 -12.34 4.86
C GLN A 244 -31.18 -12.17 6.40
N PHE A 245 -31.96 -13.04 7.03
CA PHE A 245 -32.25 -12.96 8.46
C PHE A 245 -32.83 -11.59 8.89
N GLY A 246 -33.63 -10.98 7.99
CA GLY A 246 -34.34 -9.72 8.25
C GLY A 246 -33.51 -8.45 8.18
N LYS A 247 -32.28 -8.50 7.65
CA LYS A 247 -31.44 -7.31 7.49
C LYS A 247 -30.41 -7.48 6.35
N PRO A 248 -29.84 -6.38 5.82
CA PRO A 248 -28.79 -6.45 4.81
C PRO A 248 -27.62 -7.32 5.27
N ILE A 249 -27.08 -8.15 4.39
CA ILE A 249 -25.96 -9.05 4.75
C ILE A 249 -24.69 -8.28 5.17
N GLY A 250 -24.48 -7.07 4.67
CA GLY A 250 -23.40 -6.18 5.07
C GLY A 250 -23.48 -5.68 6.54
N SER A 251 -24.59 -5.94 7.25
CA SER A 251 -24.68 -5.68 8.69
C SER A 251 -24.02 -6.78 9.55
N PHE A 252 -23.78 -7.97 8.98
CA PHE A 252 -23.11 -9.06 9.69
C PHE A 252 -21.59 -8.84 9.71
N GLN A 253 -20.98 -9.02 10.88
CA GLN A 253 -19.56 -8.79 11.10
C GLN A 253 -18.67 -9.59 10.13
N ALA A 254 -19.00 -10.85 9.86
CA ALA A 254 -18.23 -11.69 8.94
C ALA A 254 -18.17 -11.11 7.51
N ILE A 255 -19.29 -10.59 7.00
CA ILE A 255 -19.34 -9.94 5.67
C ILE A 255 -18.61 -8.60 5.69
N LYS A 256 -18.76 -7.80 6.76
CA LYS A 256 -17.99 -6.56 6.94
C LYS A 256 -16.51 -6.82 6.88
N HIS A 257 -16.04 -7.81 7.63
CA HIS A 257 -14.61 -8.13 7.69
C HIS A 257 -14.11 -8.64 6.34
N LEU A 258 -14.88 -9.50 5.65
CA LEU A 258 -14.50 -9.97 4.31
C LEU A 258 -14.37 -8.81 3.31
N CYS A 259 -15.33 -7.87 3.29
CA CYS A 259 -15.23 -6.68 2.44
C CYS A 259 -14.06 -5.75 2.85
N ALA A 260 -13.75 -5.63 4.14
CA ALA A 260 -12.60 -4.86 4.61
C ALA A 260 -11.26 -5.51 4.22
N GLU A 261 -11.17 -6.84 4.23
CA GLU A 261 -10.01 -7.57 3.70
C GLU A 261 -9.84 -7.37 2.19
N MET A 262 -10.95 -7.42 1.44
CA MET A 262 -10.93 -7.08 0.01
C MET A 262 -10.41 -5.65 -0.20
N LEU A 263 -10.85 -4.68 0.62
CA LEU A 263 -10.35 -3.30 0.56
C LEU A 263 -8.84 -3.24 0.78
N CYS A 264 -8.32 -3.92 1.80
CA CYS A 264 -6.88 -3.97 2.05
C CYS A 264 -6.12 -4.48 0.82
N ARG A 265 -6.57 -5.57 0.19
CA ARG A 265 -5.95 -6.13 -1.02
C ARG A 265 -6.05 -5.19 -2.23
N VAL A 266 -7.17 -4.51 -2.42
CA VAL A 266 -7.33 -3.51 -3.49
C VAL A 266 -6.35 -2.35 -3.31
N GLU A 267 -6.20 -1.85 -2.09
CA GLU A 267 -5.26 -0.77 -1.80
C GLU A 267 -3.80 -1.21 -2.00
N GLN A 268 -3.45 -2.43 -1.59
CA GLN A 268 -2.14 -3.04 -1.85
C GLN A 268 -1.87 -3.17 -3.36
N THR A 269 -2.83 -3.75 -4.11
CA THR A 269 -2.71 -3.97 -5.55
C THR A 269 -2.49 -2.65 -6.30
N ARG A 270 -3.27 -1.62 -5.99
CA ARG A 270 -3.13 -0.30 -6.60
C ARG A 270 -1.79 0.37 -6.27
N ALA A 271 -1.36 0.24 -5.00
CA ALA A 271 -0.11 0.82 -4.56
C ALA A 271 1.08 0.28 -5.37
N VAL A 272 1.19 -1.04 -5.49
CA VAL A 272 2.31 -1.66 -6.20
C VAL A 272 2.21 -1.53 -7.72
N ALA A 273 1.00 -1.51 -8.30
CA ALA A 273 0.80 -1.29 -9.73
C ALA A 273 1.22 0.13 -10.13
N TRP A 274 0.81 1.13 -9.34
CA TRP A 274 1.22 2.53 -9.55
C TRP A 274 2.74 2.70 -9.41
N ASP A 275 3.34 2.13 -8.36
CA ASP A 275 4.79 2.23 -8.13
C ASP A 275 5.59 1.61 -9.28
N ALA A 276 5.18 0.43 -9.76
CA ALA A 276 5.85 -0.21 -10.90
C ALA A 276 5.71 0.62 -12.19
N ALA A 277 4.56 1.28 -12.40
CA ALA A 277 4.35 2.15 -13.54
C ALA A 277 5.25 3.41 -13.47
N VAL A 278 5.37 4.03 -12.29
CA VAL A 278 6.31 5.15 -12.08
C VAL A 278 7.76 4.69 -12.23
N ALA A 279 8.12 3.53 -11.66
CA ALA A 279 9.47 2.98 -11.76
C ALA A 279 9.84 2.58 -13.19
N ALA A 280 8.87 2.40 -14.09
CA ALA A 280 9.10 2.00 -15.48
C ALA A 280 9.82 3.07 -16.33
N GLU A 281 9.95 4.28 -15.81
CA GLU A 281 10.79 5.33 -16.41
C GLU A 281 12.30 5.18 -16.04
N SER A 282 12.64 4.23 -15.16
CA SER A 282 14.01 3.96 -14.73
C SER A 282 14.40 2.50 -14.92
N ASP A 283 15.37 2.24 -15.79
CA ASP A 283 15.90 0.88 -16.01
C ASP A 283 16.49 0.24 -14.75
N ALA A 284 16.96 1.03 -13.81
CA ALA A 284 17.54 0.55 -12.56
C ALA A 284 16.46 0.13 -11.55
N GLU A 285 15.31 0.81 -11.51
CA GLU A 285 14.29 0.59 -10.49
C GLU A 285 13.14 -0.30 -10.96
N LEU A 286 12.86 -0.35 -12.27
CA LEU A 286 11.80 -1.17 -12.82
C LEU A 286 11.89 -2.65 -12.43
N PRO A 287 13.05 -3.34 -12.46
CA PRO A 287 13.11 -4.77 -12.14
C PRO A 287 12.54 -5.14 -10.79
N ILE A 288 12.93 -4.41 -9.75
CA ILE A 288 12.44 -4.67 -8.38
C ILE A 288 10.98 -4.24 -8.20
N ALA A 289 10.58 -3.10 -8.76
CA ALA A 289 9.21 -2.61 -8.67
C ALA A 289 8.23 -3.54 -9.41
N ALA A 290 8.56 -3.97 -10.63
CA ALA A 290 7.76 -4.92 -11.42
C ALA A 290 7.64 -6.28 -10.73
N ALA A 291 8.75 -6.78 -10.14
CA ALA A 291 8.73 -8.03 -9.40
C ALA A 291 7.81 -7.96 -8.17
N VAL A 292 7.89 -6.88 -7.39
CA VAL A 292 6.99 -6.62 -6.25
C VAL A 292 5.54 -6.51 -6.72
N ALA A 293 5.28 -5.76 -7.80
CA ALA A 293 3.93 -5.60 -8.34
C ALA A 293 3.30 -6.93 -8.74
N ALA A 294 4.02 -7.77 -9.49
CA ALA A 294 3.52 -9.09 -9.88
C ALA A 294 3.35 -10.04 -8.68
N ALA A 295 4.29 -10.02 -7.72
CA ALA A 295 4.22 -10.88 -6.54
C ALA A 295 3.01 -10.57 -5.64
N VAL A 296 2.61 -9.29 -5.55
CA VAL A 296 1.53 -8.83 -4.66
C VAL A 296 0.21 -8.73 -5.41
N ALA A 297 0.16 -8.02 -6.55
CA ALA A 297 -1.09 -7.65 -7.20
C ALA A 297 -1.85 -8.85 -7.76
N LEU A 298 -1.15 -9.82 -8.36
CA LEU A 298 -1.81 -10.94 -9.03
C LEU A 298 -2.51 -11.88 -8.03
N ASP A 299 -1.88 -12.18 -6.90
CA ASP A 299 -2.50 -12.99 -5.85
C ASP A 299 -3.64 -12.22 -5.15
N ALA A 300 -3.41 -10.95 -4.81
CA ALA A 300 -4.41 -10.11 -4.15
C ALA A 300 -5.68 -9.95 -5.01
N ALA A 301 -5.54 -9.79 -6.33
CA ALA A 301 -6.68 -9.69 -7.24
C ALA A 301 -7.45 -11.01 -7.37
N VAL A 302 -6.75 -12.16 -7.46
CA VAL A 302 -7.40 -13.49 -7.48
C VAL A 302 -8.17 -13.72 -6.19
N ASP A 303 -7.58 -13.42 -5.02
CA ASP A 303 -8.24 -13.60 -3.73
C ASP A 303 -9.43 -12.65 -3.58
N THR A 304 -9.32 -11.41 -4.05
CA THR A 304 -10.44 -10.44 -4.05
C THR A 304 -11.58 -10.91 -4.95
N ALA A 305 -11.29 -11.48 -6.12
CA ALA A 305 -12.32 -12.02 -7.02
C ALA A 305 -13.02 -13.26 -6.43
N LYS A 306 -12.28 -14.15 -5.74
CA LYS A 306 -12.88 -15.28 -5.00
C LYS A 306 -13.81 -14.80 -3.89
N ASP A 307 -13.38 -13.80 -3.12
CA ASP A 307 -14.18 -13.26 -2.03
C ASP A 307 -15.41 -12.49 -2.54
N CYS A 308 -15.34 -11.84 -3.70
CA CYS A 308 -16.50 -11.27 -4.38
C CYS A 308 -17.55 -12.34 -4.66
N ILE A 309 -17.16 -13.45 -5.25
CA ILE A 309 -18.05 -14.60 -5.51
C ILE A 309 -18.62 -15.13 -4.18
N GLN A 310 -17.80 -15.22 -3.13
CA GLN A 310 -18.24 -15.67 -1.82
C GLN A 310 -19.31 -14.74 -1.21
N VAL A 311 -19.15 -13.42 -1.30
CA VAL A 311 -20.13 -12.43 -0.81
C VAL A 311 -21.44 -12.53 -1.61
N LEU A 312 -21.35 -12.71 -2.93
CA LEU A 312 -22.51 -12.87 -3.82
C LEU A 312 -23.27 -14.18 -3.54
N GLY A 313 -22.58 -15.20 -2.98
CA GLY A 313 -23.19 -16.50 -2.71
C GLY A 313 -23.58 -17.25 -3.99
N GLY A 314 -24.72 -17.93 -4.00
CA GLY A 314 -25.12 -18.80 -5.11
C GLY A 314 -25.12 -18.13 -6.48
N ILE A 315 -25.57 -16.87 -6.58
CA ILE A 315 -25.60 -16.13 -7.85
C ILE A 315 -24.19 -15.87 -8.40
N GLY A 316 -23.22 -15.61 -7.53
CA GLY A 316 -21.82 -15.38 -7.93
C GLY A 316 -21.14 -16.61 -8.55
N PHE A 317 -21.68 -17.80 -8.29
CA PHE A 317 -21.17 -19.08 -8.87
C PHE A 317 -21.83 -19.42 -10.20
N THR A 318 -22.84 -18.68 -10.63
CA THR A 318 -23.55 -18.93 -11.87
C THR A 318 -22.98 -18.16 -13.05
N TRP A 319 -23.23 -18.64 -14.28
CA TRP A 319 -22.86 -17.95 -15.52
C TRP A 319 -23.65 -16.66 -15.72
N GLU A 320 -24.76 -16.46 -15.01
CA GLU A 320 -25.63 -15.28 -15.09
C GLU A 320 -25.02 -14.03 -14.49
N HIS A 321 -24.08 -14.18 -13.54
CA HIS A 321 -23.41 -13.05 -12.90
C HIS A 321 -22.00 -12.84 -13.48
N ASP A 322 -21.57 -11.59 -13.63
CA ASP A 322 -20.30 -11.24 -14.29
C ASP A 322 -19.04 -11.58 -13.48
N ALA A 323 -19.15 -11.84 -12.17
CA ALA A 323 -17.99 -12.00 -11.27
C ALA A 323 -16.97 -13.07 -11.73
N HIS A 324 -17.48 -14.14 -12.40
CA HIS A 324 -16.58 -15.19 -12.89
C HIS A 324 -15.67 -14.73 -14.04
N PHE A 325 -16.09 -13.74 -14.86
CA PHE A 325 -15.22 -13.19 -15.92
C PHE A 325 -14.00 -12.50 -15.33
N TYR A 326 -14.20 -11.74 -14.25
CA TYR A 326 -13.12 -11.06 -13.52
C TYR A 326 -12.16 -12.04 -12.86
N LEU A 327 -12.69 -13.09 -12.21
CA LEU A 327 -11.85 -14.16 -11.66
C LEU A 327 -11.02 -14.85 -12.76
N ARG A 328 -11.65 -15.17 -13.90
CA ARG A 328 -10.99 -15.81 -15.06
C ARG A 328 -9.86 -14.96 -15.61
N ARG A 329 -10.07 -13.63 -15.72
CA ARG A 329 -9.08 -12.66 -16.21
C ARG A 329 -7.81 -12.68 -15.35
N VAL A 330 -7.93 -12.45 -14.04
CA VAL A 330 -6.75 -12.39 -13.17
C VAL A 330 -6.10 -13.77 -12.97
N LEU A 331 -6.88 -14.86 -13.00
CA LEU A 331 -6.32 -16.21 -12.96
C LEU A 331 -5.45 -16.47 -14.20
N SER A 332 -5.93 -16.13 -15.38
CA SER A 332 -5.20 -16.28 -16.64
C SER A 332 -3.91 -15.45 -16.63
N LEU A 333 -4.00 -14.15 -16.27
CA LEU A 333 -2.83 -13.26 -16.16
C LEU A 333 -1.76 -13.84 -15.21
N ARG A 334 -2.19 -14.27 -14.02
CA ARG A 334 -1.24 -14.87 -13.04
C ARG A 334 -0.52 -16.08 -13.61
N GLN A 335 -1.23 -16.96 -14.31
CA GLN A 335 -0.63 -18.17 -14.86
C GLN A 335 0.29 -17.87 -16.06
N LEU A 336 -0.11 -16.97 -16.96
CA LEU A 336 0.69 -16.58 -18.11
C LEU A 336 1.99 -15.88 -17.75
N LEU A 337 2.04 -15.22 -16.58
CA LEU A 337 3.26 -14.60 -16.04
C LEU A 337 4.05 -15.55 -15.11
N GLY A 338 3.79 -16.86 -15.12
CA GLY A 338 4.56 -17.86 -14.40
C GLY A 338 4.19 -18.08 -12.94
N GLY A 339 3.15 -17.38 -12.44
CA GLY A 339 2.66 -17.51 -11.06
C GLY A 339 3.46 -16.70 -10.04
N SER A 340 2.82 -16.41 -8.90
CA SER A 340 3.35 -15.46 -7.91
C SER A 340 4.60 -15.95 -7.17
N ALA A 341 4.79 -17.27 -7.03
CA ALA A 341 5.98 -17.83 -6.40
C ALA A 341 7.27 -17.50 -7.17
N LEU A 342 7.21 -17.48 -8.51
CA LEU A 342 8.33 -17.09 -9.36
C LEU A 342 8.71 -15.63 -9.07
N TRP A 343 7.72 -14.75 -8.97
CA TRP A 343 7.95 -13.34 -8.72
C TRP A 343 8.43 -13.06 -7.30
N ARG A 344 7.92 -13.78 -6.28
CA ARG A 344 8.43 -13.70 -4.91
C ARG A 344 9.90 -14.14 -4.83
N ALA A 345 10.26 -15.23 -5.51
CA ALA A 345 11.66 -15.65 -5.59
C ALA A 345 12.53 -14.58 -6.25
N ARG A 346 12.05 -13.92 -7.33
CA ARG A 346 12.76 -12.82 -8.00
C ARG A 346 12.90 -11.59 -7.10
N VAL A 347 11.87 -11.22 -6.33
CA VAL A 347 11.97 -10.14 -5.32
C VAL A 347 13.07 -10.44 -4.32
N ALA A 348 13.13 -11.67 -3.79
CA ALA A 348 14.17 -12.07 -2.85
C ALA A 348 15.57 -12.01 -3.48
N GLU A 349 15.73 -12.50 -4.70
CA GLU A 349 16.98 -12.47 -5.45
C GLU A 349 17.50 -11.05 -5.67
N LEU A 350 16.68 -10.17 -6.25
CA LEU A 350 17.02 -8.77 -6.52
C LEU A 350 17.38 -8.04 -5.21
N THR A 351 16.61 -8.25 -4.15
CA THR A 351 16.86 -7.62 -2.86
C THR A 351 18.16 -8.10 -2.22
N GLN A 352 18.49 -9.40 -2.35
CA GLN A 352 19.78 -9.95 -1.89
C GLN A 352 20.96 -9.45 -2.72
N ALA A 353 20.74 -9.17 -4.00
CA ALA A 353 21.74 -8.51 -4.86
C ALA A 353 21.97 -7.02 -4.52
N GLY A 354 21.19 -6.47 -3.59
CA GLY A 354 21.31 -5.08 -3.16
C GLY A 354 20.35 -4.11 -3.83
N GLU A 355 19.49 -4.62 -4.73
CA GLU A 355 18.48 -3.78 -5.37
C GLU A 355 17.46 -3.27 -4.33
N ARG A 356 17.16 -1.98 -4.39
CA ARG A 356 16.19 -1.31 -3.52
C ARG A 356 15.36 -0.32 -4.33
N ARG A 357 14.08 -0.23 -4.01
CA ARG A 357 13.21 0.81 -4.54
C ARG A 357 13.38 2.08 -3.71
N HIS A 358 13.62 3.22 -4.36
CA HIS A 358 13.77 4.51 -3.72
C HIS A 358 12.55 5.38 -3.99
N LEU A 359 11.72 5.58 -2.96
CA LEU A 359 10.57 6.45 -3.05
C LEU A 359 11.01 7.90 -2.81
N THR A 360 10.96 8.70 -3.86
CA THR A 360 11.30 10.12 -3.79
C THR A 360 10.06 10.99 -3.88
N VAL A 361 10.08 12.13 -3.19
CA VAL A 361 9.06 13.16 -3.28
C VAL A 361 9.70 14.40 -3.88
N ASP A 362 9.11 14.91 -4.94
CA ASP A 362 9.52 16.22 -5.48
C ASP A 362 9.05 17.31 -4.50
N LEU A 363 9.99 18.05 -3.95
CA LEU A 363 9.74 19.14 -3.01
C LEU A 363 9.67 20.50 -3.70
N GLY A 364 9.86 20.55 -5.03
CA GLY A 364 9.79 21.78 -5.81
C GLY A 364 10.68 22.89 -5.24
N ASP A 365 10.12 24.08 -5.07
CA ASP A 365 10.83 25.27 -4.57
C ASP A 365 11.41 25.08 -3.15
N LEU A 366 10.91 24.13 -2.37
CA LEU A 366 11.42 23.88 -1.01
C LEU A 366 12.85 23.31 -1.01
N GLU A 367 13.30 22.72 -2.11
CA GLU A 367 14.69 22.26 -2.26
C GLU A 367 15.71 23.38 -1.99
N ALA A 368 15.36 24.62 -2.32
CA ALA A 368 16.21 25.77 -2.04
C ALA A 368 16.47 26.00 -0.53
N SER A 369 15.54 25.56 0.34
CA SER A 369 15.67 25.69 1.80
C SER A 369 16.50 24.59 2.45
N ARG A 370 16.78 23.50 1.74
CA ARG A 370 17.51 22.33 2.23
C ARG A 370 18.87 22.67 2.85
N GLY A 371 19.63 23.58 2.20
CA GLY A 371 20.93 24.01 2.70
C GLY A 371 20.89 24.69 4.07
N ALA A 372 19.88 25.51 4.31
CA ALA A 372 19.69 26.18 5.60
C ALA A 372 19.30 25.19 6.71
N VAL A 373 18.35 24.29 6.44
CA VAL A 373 17.95 23.23 7.40
C VAL A 373 19.12 22.33 7.74
N ARG A 374 19.90 21.93 6.72
CA ARG A 374 21.11 21.13 6.89
C ARG A 374 22.10 21.80 7.83
N ALA A 375 22.44 23.07 7.60
CA ALA A 375 23.41 23.79 8.42
C ALA A 375 22.98 23.89 9.88
N GLU A 376 21.69 24.15 10.14
CA GLU A 376 21.14 24.18 11.51
C GLU A 376 21.25 22.79 12.17
N LEU A 377 20.86 21.72 11.50
CA LEU A 377 20.90 20.37 12.05
C LEU A 377 22.34 19.86 12.27
N GLU A 378 23.27 20.17 11.37
CA GLU A 378 24.69 19.87 11.55
C GLU A 378 25.27 20.62 12.75
N SER A 379 24.86 21.87 13.00
CA SER A 379 25.27 22.62 14.20
C SER A 379 24.78 21.96 15.48
N ILE A 380 23.56 21.44 15.49
CA ILE A 380 23.00 20.70 16.63
C ILE A 380 23.74 19.36 16.81
N ALA A 381 24.00 18.64 15.73
CA ALA A 381 24.69 17.35 15.77
C ALA A 381 26.13 17.47 16.33
N ALA A 382 26.76 18.61 16.14
CA ALA A 382 28.13 18.88 16.63
C ALA A 382 28.20 19.17 18.14
N LEU A 383 27.06 19.40 18.81
CA LEU A 383 27.04 19.66 20.26
C LEU A 383 27.32 18.39 21.08
N PRO A 384 27.83 18.55 22.32
CA PRO A 384 27.85 17.45 23.31
C PRO A 384 26.44 16.86 23.52
N GLU A 385 26.39 15.58 23.88
CA GLU A 385 25.11 14.83 23.94
C GLU A 385 24.06 15.47 24.89
N ASP A 386 24.48 15.96 26.04
CA ASP A 386 23.66 16.65 27.02
C ASP A 386 23.10 18.00 26.53
N GLU A 387 23.92 18.78 25.82
CA GLU A 387 23.50 20.06 25.21
C GLU A 387 22.65 19.83 23.95
N ARG A 388 22.95 18.79 23.19
CA ARG A 388 22.29 18.43 21.93
C ARG A 388 20.78 18.22 22.11
N ARG A 389 20.37 17.50 23.15
CA ARG A 389 18.96 17.23 23.43
C ARG A 389 18.19 18.54 23.67
N VAL A 390 18.73 19.44 24.45
CA VAL A 390 18.10 20.74 24.73
C VAL A 390 18.02 21.59 23.47
N ALA A 391 19.14 21.72 22.74
CA ALA A 391 19.19 22.48 21.49
C ALA A 391 18.23 21.90 20.43
N PHE A 392 18.13 20.58 20.33
CA PHE A 392 17.20 19.92 19.41
C PHE A 392 15.74 20.18 19.79
N ALA A 393 15.38 20.10 21.07
CA ALA A 393 14.04 20.40 21.55
C ALA A 393 13.65 21.87 21.29
N GLU A 394 14.59 22.81 21.52
CA GLU A 394 14.37 24.26 21.36
C GLU A 394 14.38 24.72 19.89
N SER A 395 15.05 23.98 19.02
CA SER A 395 15.10 24.29 17.59
C SER A 395 13.75 24.15 16.86
N GLY A 396 12.81 23.40 17.44
CA GLY A 396 11.54 23.00 16.83
C GLY A 396 11.65 21.86 15.80
N TYR A 397 12.85 21.35 15.52
CA TYR A 397 13.04 20.22 14.60
C TYR A 397 12.68 18.86 15.19
N LEU A 398 12.59 18.75 16.51
CA LEU A 398 12.16 17.52 17.17
C LEU A 398 10.71 17.16 16.82
N ALA A 399 9.83 18.16 16.81
CA ALA A 399 8.42 18.00 16.46
C ALA A 399 8.01 19.06 15.40
N PRO A 400 8.52 18.99 14.15
CA PRO A 400 8.44 20.07 13.20
C PRO A 400 6.99 20.47 12.83
N HIS A 401 6.04 19.56 12.91
CA HIS A 401 4.62 19.79 12.66
C HIS A 401 3.88 20.53 13.80
N TRP A 402 4.45 20.59 15.00
CA TRP A 402 3.83 21.33 16.09
C TRP A 402 3.83 22.83 15.82
N PRO A 403 2.87 23.59 16.40
CA PRO A 403 2.80 25.03 16.21
C PRO A 403 4.01 25.74 16.82
N LEU A 404 4.38 26.89 16.26
CA LEU A 404 5.34 27.80 16.87
C LEU A 404 4.89 28.22 18.28
N PRO A 405 5.79 28.35 19.26
CA PRO A 405 7.26 28.19 19.16
C PRO A 405 7.74 26.75 19.44
N TYR A 406 6.84 25.79 19.64
CA TYR A 406 7.15 24.41 20.08
C TYR A 406 7.60 23.50 18.93
N GLY A 407 7.30 23.87 17.71
CA GLY A 407 7.74 23.25 16.46
C GLY A 407 8.01 24.33 15.42
N LYS A 408 7.98 23.95 14.15
CA LYS A 408 8.15 24.85 13.00
C LYS A 408 6.82 25.19 12.31
N SER A 409 5.68 24.66 12.76
CA SER A 409 4.40 24.65 12.01
C SER A 409 4.58 24.08 10.61
N ALA A 410 5.53 23.15 10.45
CA ALA A 410 5.97 22.62 9.17
C ALA A 410 4.84 21.86 8.48
N LYS A 411 4.60 22.20 7.22
CA LYS A 411 3.70 21.45 6.33
C LYS A 411 4.35 20.11 5.94
N ALA A 412 3.58 19.24 5.31
CA ALA A 412 4.04 17.90 4.94
C ALA A 412 5.36 17.90 4.16
N ALA A 413 5.51 18.77 3.15
CA ALA A 413 6.73 18.88 2.35
C ALA A 413 7.95 19.29 3.19
N GLU A 414 7.77 20.27 4.10
CA GLU A 414 8.83 20.71 5.00
C GLU A 414 9.23 19.61 6.00
N GLN A 415 8.25 18.83 6.49
CA GLN A 415 8.52 17.68 7.37
C GLN A 415 9.36 16.62 6.66
N ILE A 416 9.10 16.34 5.37
CA ILE A 416 9.89 15.40 4.57
C ILE A 416 11.33 15.90 4.41
N LEU A 417 11.49 17.16 4.04
CA LEU A 417 12.80 17.78 3.91
C LEU A 417 13.59 17.69 5.23
N ILE A 418 12.95 18.08 6.34
CA ILE A 418 13.53 18.02 7.68
C ILE A 418 13.92 16.58 8.05
N GLY A 419 12.99 15.63 7.83
CA GLY A 419 13.24 14.21 8.12
C GLY A 419 14.45 13.65 7.37
N GLY A 420 14.58 13.97 6.08
CA GLY A 420 15.74 13.59 5.27
C GLY A 420 17.05 14.17 5.80
N GLU A 421 17.04 15.43 6.21
CA GLU A 421 18.24 16.07 6.75
C GLU A 421 18.58 15.61 8.18
N LEU A 422 17.58 15.21 8.99
CA LEU A 422 17.79 14.58 10.30
C LEU A 422 18.55 13.24 10.15
N VAL A 423 18.08 12.39 9.23
CA VAL A 423 18.74 11.10 8.93
C VAL A 423 20.18 11.35 8.45
N ARG A 424 20.37 12.31 7.54
CA ARG A 424 21.69 12.66 7.02
C ARG A 424 22.63 13.17 8.09
N ALA A 425 22.13 13.96 9.06
CA ALA A 425 22.91 14.49 10.17
C ALA A 425 23.18 13.45 11.28
N GLY A 426 22.61 12.24 11.19
CA GLY A 426 22.71 11.21 12.22
C GLY A 426 22.00 11.61 13.53
N LEU A 427 21.02 12.50 13.46
CA LEU A 427 20.22 12.93 14.61
C LEU A 427 19.04 12.00 14.79
N GLU A 428 19.07 11.20 15.83
CA GLU A 428 17.93 10.39 16.25
C GLU A 428 16.90 11.26 16.98
N THR A 429 15.64 11.18 16.55
CA THR A 429 14.54 11.85 17.25
C THR A 429 14.24 11.13 18.55
N PRO A 430 14.38 11.78 19.72
CA PRO A 430 14.03 11.17 21.00
C PRO A 430 12.58 10.70 21.02
N ASN A 431 12.36 9.49 21.54
CA ASN A 431 11.00 8.97 21.68
C ASN A 431 10.31 9.57 22.91
N LEU A 432 9.34 10.44 22.70
CA LEU A 432 8.52 11.06 23.75
C LEU A 432 7.43 10.09 24.28
N VAL A 433 7.30 8.90 23.69
CA VAL A 433 6.28 7.87 24.02
C VAL A 433 4.88 8.50 24.05
N ILE A 434 4.25 8.56 25.23
CA ILE A 434 2.90 9.16 25.41
C ILE A 434 2.90 10.67 25.12
N GLY A 435 4.04 11.34 25.32
CA GLY A 435 4.21 12.77 25.00
C GLY A 435 3.85 13.13 23.57
N TRP A 436 4.05 12.21 22.60
CA TRP A 436 3.71 12.41 21.19
C TRP A 436 2.23 12.68 20.91
N TRP A 437 1.34 12.28 21.80
CA TRP A 437 -0.10 12.54 21.66
C TRP A 437 -0.73 13.29 22.85
N ALA A 438 -0.08 13.30 24.01
CA ALA A 438 -0.52 14.12 25.13
C ALA A 438 -0.33 15.61 24.85
N VAL A 439 0.89 16.02 24.43
CA VAL A 439 1.21 17.42 24.17
C VAL A 439 0.41 18.01 23.01
N PRO A 440 0.27 17.40 21.83
CA PRO A 440 -0.61 17.92 20.78
C PRO A 440 -2.05 18.17 21.24
N THR A 441 -2.59 17.28 22.08
CA THR A 441 -3.93 17.49 22.67
C THR A 441 -3.97 18.71 23.58
N ILE A 442 -2.92 18.95 24.38
CA ILE A 442 -2.80 20.13 25.25
C ILE A 442 -2.59 21.40 24.39
N LEU A 443 -1.78 21.34 23.33
CA LEU A 443 -1.56 22.47 22.41
C LEU A 443 -2.86 22.90 21.72
N GLU A 444 -3.74 21.96 21.38
CA GLU A 444 -5.02 22.26 20.70
C GLU A 444 -6.11 22.74 21.68
N HIS A 445 -6.14 22.20 22.90
CA HIS A 445 -7.29 22.35 23.78
C HIS A 445 -6.98 22.92 25.18
N GLY A 446 -5.70 22.99 25.55
CA GLY A 446 -5.26 23.47 26.88
C GLY A 446 -5.24 24.99 27.01
N THR A 447 -5.06 25.46 28.23
CA THR A 447 -4.83 26.89 28.51
C THR A 447 -3.38 27.28 28.20
N PRO A 448 -3.08 28.59 28.02
CA PRO A 448 -1.70 29.03 27.84
C PRO A 448 -0.75 28.55 28.96
N GLU A 449 -1.22 28.55 30.20
CA GLU A 449 -0.45 28.12 31.38
C GLU A 449 -0.16 26.61 31.33
N GLN A 450 -1.13 25.80 30.88
CA GLN A 450 -0.93 24.36 30.68
C GLN A 450 0.09 24.11 29.54
N ILE A 451 -0.03 24.83 28.44
CA ILE A 451 0.89 24.71 27.30
C ILE A 451 2.32 25.05 27.73
N GLU A 452 2.52 26.19 28.42
CA GLU A 452 3.82 26.60 28.92
C GLU A 452 4.41 25.59 29.89
N ARG A 453 3.56 25.03 30.79
CA ARG A 453 3.98 24.06 31.81
C ARG A 453 4.45 22.73 31.19
N PHE A 454 3.88 22.28 30.07
CA PHE A 454 4.05 20.92 29.61
C PHE A 454 4.80 20.79 28.28
N ALA A 455 4.67 21.73 27.35
CA ALA A 455 5.19 21.54 25.99
C ALA A 455 6.73 21.48 25.96
N VAL A 456 7.41 22.50 26.45
CA VAL A 456 8.89 22.54 26.41
C VAL A 456 9.52 21.48 27.33
N PRO A 457 9.07 21.30 28.60
CA PRO A 457 9.62 20.23 29.45
C PRO A 457 9.49 18.84 28.85
N THR A 458 8.36 18.54 28.14
CA THR A 458 8.20 17.26 27.44
C THR A 458 9.20 17.12 26.29
N LEU A 459 9.38 18.15 25.45
CA LEU A 459 10.34 18.12 24.36
C LEU A 459 11.78 17.91 24.86
N ARG A 460 12.13 18.54 25.98
CA ARG A 460 13.45 18.33 26.63
C ARG A 460 13.60 16.98 27.32
N GLY A 461 12.45 16.26 27.54
CA GLY A 461 12.40 14.99 28.29
C GLY A 461 12.47 15.15 29.78
N ASP A 462 12.21 16.36 30.31
CA ASP A 462 12.12 16.65 31.75
C ASP A 462 10.77 16.15 32.31
N VAL A 463 9.78 15.86 31.45
CA VAL A 463 8.45 15.36 31.81
C VAL A 463 8.17 14.07 31.04
N VAL A 464 7.92 13.00 31.77
CA VAL A 464 7.49 11.71 31.25
C VAL A 464 6.00 11.55 31.47
N TRP A 465 5.30 11.07 30.44
CA TRP A 465 3.85 10.92 30.43
C TRP A 465 3.40 9.47 30.48
N CYS A 466 2.24 9.23 31.12
CA CYS A 466 1.45 8.02 30.93
C CYS A 466 -0.01 8.34 30.57
N GLN A 467 -0.76 7.30 30.14
CA GLN A 467 -2.13 7.46 29.66
C GLN A 467 -3.10 6.62 30.50
N LEU A 468 -3.98 7.27 31.27
CA LEU A 468 -4.98 6.68 32.13
C LEU A 468 -6.37 6.66 31.45
N PHE A 469 -6.49 5.88 30.36
CA PHE A 469 -7.72 5.80 29.57
C PHE A 469 -8.47 4.50 29.83
N SER A 470 -7.89 3.38 29.45
CA SER A 470 -8.52 2.06 29.53
C SER A 470 -8.81 1.61 30.96
N GLU A 471 -9.92 0.86 31.12
CA GLU A 471 -10.33 0.25 32.37
C GLU A 471 -10.58 -1.25 32.17
N PRO A 472 -10.61 -2.09 33.22
CA PRO A 472 -10.89 -3.52 33.08
C PRO A 472 -12.19 -3.83 32.30
N GLY A 473 -13.20 -2.94 32.36
CA GLY A 473 -14.47 -3.08 31.66
C GLY A 473 -14.66 -2.14 30.47
N ALA A 474 -13.67 -1.33 30.10
CA ALA A 474 -13.77 -0.30 29.04
C ALA A 474 -12.43 -0.17 28.28
N GLY A 475 -12.18 -1.10 27.38
CA GLY A 475 -11.06 -1.07 26.42
C GLY A 475 -11.52 -0.52 25.08
N SER A 476 -11.94 -1.38 24.13
CA SER A 476 -12.45 -0.96 22.82
C SER A 476 -13.68 -0.05 22.91
N ASP A 477 -14.57 -0.25 23.87
CA ASP A 477 -15.67 0.67 24.20
C ASP A 477 -15.23 1.66 25.30
N LEU A 478 -14.24 2.50 24.98
CA LEU A 478 -13.64 3.45 25.93
C LEU A 478 -14.67 4.40 26.56
N ALA A 479 -15.72 4.77 25.83
CA ALA A 479 -16.77 5.64 26.36
C ALA A 479 -17.59 5.03 27.50
N ALA A 480 -17.48 3.71 27.72
CA ALA A 480 -18.10 3.01 28.85
C ALA A 480 -17.27 3.10 30.15
N LEU A 481 -16.23 3.92 30.21
CA LEU A 481 -15.38 4.12 31.38
C LEU A 481 -16.20 4.53 32.62
N ARG A 482 -15.75 4.06 33.80
CA ARG A 482 -16.42 4.19 35.08
C ARG A 482 -15.65 5.01 36.11
N THR A 483 -14.36 5.29 35.90
CA THR A 483 -13.60 6.21 36.75
C THR A 483 -14.37 7.52 36.89
N THR A 484 -14.67 7.93 38.11
CA THR A 484 -15.45 9.15 38.42
C THR A 484 -14.54 10.29 38.83
N ALA A 485 -15.00 11.51 38.59
CA ALA A 485 -14.41 12.74 39.10
C ALA A 485 -15.52 13.58 39.76
N GLU A 486 -15.44 13.79 41.05
CA GLU A 486 -16.41 14.58 41.83
C GLU A 486 -15.85 15.96 42.10
N LYS A 487 -16.64 17.02 41.83
CA LYS A 487 -16.24 18.41 42.07
C LYS A 487 -16.17 18.65 43.58
N VAL A 488 -15.05 19.19 44.03
CA VAL A 488 -14.80 19.64 45.38
C VAL A 488 -14.26 21.06 45.39
N ASP A 489 -14.03 21.63 46.57
CA ASP A 489 -13.46 22.96 46.64
C ASP A 489 -12.02 23.01 46.07
N GLY A 490 -11.81 23.88 45.08
CA GLY A 490 -10.53 24.10 44.40
C GLY A 490 -10.13 23.00 43.43
N GLY A 491 -10.97 21.97 43.18
CA GLY A 491 -10.58 20.90 42.25
C GLY A 491 -11.58 19.74 42.18
N TRP A 492 -11.04 18.56 41.93
CA TRP A 492 -11.77 17.31 41.66
C TRP A 492 -11.19 16.14 42.46
N ARG A 493 -12.02 15.23 42.86
CA ARG A 493 -11.62 13.94 43.47
C ARG A 493 -11.87 12.81 42.47
N LEU A 494 -10.79 12.13 42.08
CA LEU A 494 -10.85 11.03 41.12
C LEU A 494 -10.88 9.69 41.88
N GLN A 495 -11.81 8.80 41.47
CA GLN A 495 -11.97 7.47 42.01
C GLN A 495 -12.12 6.44 40.89
N GLY A 496 -11.26 5.43 40.85
CA GLY A 496 -11.36 4.37 39.83
C GLY A 496 -10.11 3.53 39.65
N GLN A 497 -10.11 2.76 38.58
CA GLN A 497 -9.00 1.87 38.22
C GLN A 497 -8.74 1.99 36.72
N LYS A 498 -7.49 2.17 36.35
CA LYS A 498 -6.99 2.19 34.97
C LYS A 498 -6.07 1.00 34.72
N VAL A 499 -6.02 0.53 33.51
CA VAL A 499 -5.27 -0.66 33.12
C VAL A 499 -4.54 -0.43 31.78
N TRP A 500 -3.54 -1.24 31.50
CA TRP A 500 -2.69 -1.14 30.30
C TRP A 500 -1.92 0.18 30.22
N THR A 501 -1.55 0.75 31.35
CA THR A 501 -0.84 2.02 31.43
C THR A 501 0.66 1.81 31.26
N SER A 502 1.19 2.20 30.10
CA SER A 502 2.64 2.21 29.86
C SER A 502 3.31 3.28 30.71
N LEU A 503 4.51 2.99 31.21
CA LEU A 503 5.38 3.93 31.94
C LEU A 503 4.75 4.55 33.20
N ALA A 504 3.70 3.94 33.77
CA ALA A 504 3.03 4.56 34.95
C ALA A 504 3.96 4.78 36.15
N ARG A 505 4.99 3.92 36.31
CA ARG A 505 5.96 4.02 37.42
C ARG A 505 7.00 5.12 37.21
N GLU A 506 7.30 5.39 35.94
CA GLU A 506 8.31 6.35 35.50
C GLU A 506 7.71 7.73 35.22
N ALA A 507 6.37 7.80 35.02
CA ALA A 507 5.69 9.01 34.60
C ALA A 507 5.60 10.06 35.72
N ASP A 508 5.86 11.31 35.35
CA ASP A 508 5.60 12.47 36.18
C ASP A 508 4.12 12.88 36.11
N TRP A 509 3.55 12.82 34.89
CA TRP A 509 2.21 13.26 34.61
C TRP A 509 1.42 12.22 33.81
N ALA A 510 0.10 12.23 34.03
CA ALA A 510 -0.81 11.40 33.25
C ALA A 510 -1.86 12.24 32.53
N ILE A 511 -2.24 11.84 31.33
CA ILE A 511 -3.50 12.23 30.71
C ILE A 511 -4.58 11.24 31.17
N CYS A 512 -5.69 11.71 31.71
CA CYS A 512 -6.71 10.88 32.32
C CYS A 512 -8.12 11.25 31.84
N LEU A 513 -8.91 10.22 31.53
CA LEU A 513 -10.35 10.38 31.29
C LEU A 513 -11.14 9.93 32.53
N ALA A 514 -12.02 10.79 33.01
CA ALA A 514 -12.93 10.46 34.10
C ALA A 514 -14.33 11.01 33.85
N ARG A 515 -15.34 10.36 34.43
CA ARG A 515 -16.74 10.72 34.33
C ARG A 515 -17.09 11.76 35.37
N THR A 516 -17.41 12.95 34.89
CA THR A 516 -17.82 14.09 35.70
C THR A 516 -19.34 14.24 35.79
N ASP A 517 -20.09 13.63 34.84
CA ASP A 517 -21.55 13.56 34.85
C ASP A 517 -21.99 12.12 34.59
N LYS A 518 -22.55 11.46 35.65
CA LYS A 518 -22.97 10.07 35.62
C LYS A 518 -24.29 9.86 34.87
N ASP A 519 -25.11 10.90 34.76
CA ASP A 519 -26.45 10.85 34.14
C ASP A 519 -26.44 11.19 32.67
N ALA A 520 -25.34 11.76 32.17
CA ALA A 520 -25.17 12.08 30.76
C ALA A 520 -24.99 10.84 29.87
N PRO A 521 -25.38 10.91 28.58
CA PRO A 521 -25.06 9.86 27.59
C PRO A 521 -23.57 9.52 27.59
N LYS A 522 -23.21 8.24 27.29
CA LYS A 522 -21.86 7.72 27.53
C LYS A 522 -20.70 8.53 26.90
N HIS A 523 -20.92 9.20 25.77
CA HIS A 523 -19.93 10.07 25.14
C HIS A 523 -19.97 11.53 25.66
N ARG A 524 -20.91 11.87 26.51
CA ARG A 524 -21.01 13.15 27.21
C ARG A 524 -20.80 12.92 28.69
N GLY A 525 -20.40 13.93 29.44
CA GLY A 525 -20.11 13.77 30.88
C GLY A 525 -18.75 13.13 31.17
N ILE A 526 -17.83 13.11 30.19
CA ILE A 526 -16.43 12.72 30.37
C ILE A 526 -15.58 14.00 30.32
N THR A 527 -14.65 14.13 31.24
CA THR A 527 -13.68 15.24 31.29
C THR A 527 -12.27 14.71 31.14
N TYR A 528 -11.41 15.49 30.52
CA TYR A 528 -10.01 15.21 30.30
C TYR A 528 -9.18 15.93 31.35
N PHE A 529 -8.35 15.19 32.08
CA PHE A 529 -7.52 15.71 33.17
C PHE A 529 -6.04 15.48 32.88
N VAL A 530 -5.21 16.40 33.37
CA VAL A 530 -3.78 16.16 33.60
C VAL A 530 -3.61 15.89 35.09
N VAL A 531 -3.01 14.75 35.42
CA VAL A 531 -2.87 14.24 36.79
C VAL A 531 -1.40 14.12 37.14
N ASP A 532 -0.98 14.70 38.27
CA ASP A 532 0.36 14.47 38.82
C ASP A 532 0.43 13.06 39.38
N MET A 533 1.31 12.23 38.85
CA MET A 533 1.45 10.82 39.22
C MET A 533 2.04 10.60 40.62
N ARG A 534 2.52 11.67 41.28
CA ARG A 534 2.98 11.67 42.67
C ARG A 534 1.88 12.04 43.65
N SER A 535 0.64 12.30 43.19
CA SER A 535 -0.49 12.65 44.03
C SER A 535 -0.81 11.53 45.04
N ALA A 536 -1.20 11.91 46.25
CA ALA A 536 -1.69 10.95 47.25
C ALA A 536 -2.92 10.22 46.73
N GLY A 537 -3.05 8.93 47.03
CA GLY A 537 -4.13 8.07 46.57
C GLY A 537 -3.86 7.32 45.28
N ILE A 538 -2.75 7.58 44.58
CA ILE A 538 -2.33 6.79 43.43
C ILE A 538 -1.54 5.57 43.89
N ARG A 539 -1.99 4.38 43.46
CA ARG A 539 -1.26 3.12 43.63
C ARG A 539 -1.07 2.44 42.29
N ILE A 540 0.17 2.08 41.97
CA ILE A 540 0.56 1.44 40.73
C ILE A 540 0.92 -0.02 40.99
N SER A 541 0.37 -0.94 40.20
CA SER A 541 0.64 -2.37 40.23
C SER A 541 1.12 -2.84 38.84
N PRO A 542 2.32 -3.41 38.74
CA PRO A 542 2.81 -3.89 37.45
C PRO A 542 1.97 -5.06 36.94
N LEU A 543 1.70 -5.08 35.63
CA LEU A 543 1.10 -6.20 34.90
C LEU A 543 2.21 -6.98 34.24
N ARG A 544 2.34 -8.26 34.55
CA ARG A 544 3.30 -9.12 33.89
C ARG A 544 2.75 -9.58 32.53
N GLU A 545 3.43 -9.23 31.47
CA GLU A 545 3.10 -9.55 30.09
C GLU A 545 3.53 -10.98 29.71
N ILE A 546 3.10 -11.43 28.54
CA ILE A 546 3.49 -12.75 28.00
C ILE A 546 5.00 -12.86 27.73
N THR A 547 5.70 -11.74 27.56
CA THR A 547 7.17 -11.64 27.42
C THR A 547 7.89 -11.88 28.75
N GLY A 548 7.16 -11.86 29.88
CA GLY A 548 7.75 -11.87 31.22
C GLY A 548 8.04 -10.48 31.79
N ASP A 549 8.01 -9.44 30.95
CA ASP A 549 8.19 -8.04 31.34
C ASP A 549 6.96 -7.48 32.06
N ALA A 550 7.09 -6.27 32.56
CA ALA A 550 6.00 -5.51 33.17
C ALA A 550 6.09 -4.04 32.72
N LEU A 551 5.90 -3.82 31.42
CA LEU A 551 5.84 -2.48 30.85
C LEU A 551 4.52 -1.80 31.11
N PHE A 552 3.43 -2.59 31.12
CA PHE A 552 2.10 -2.09 31.45
C PHE A 552 1.80 -2.20 32.94
N ASN A 553 0.91 -1.33 33.39
CA ASN A 553 0.54 -1.26 34.81
C ASN A 553 -0.97 -1.10 34.97
N GLU A 554 -1.48 -1.54 36.12
CA GLU A 554 -2.74 -1.09 36.67
C GLU A 554 -2.48 0.14 37.54
N VAL A 555 -3.35 1.14 37.44
CA VAL A 555 -3.29 2.34 38.27
C VAL A 555 -4.62 2.51 38.99
N PHE A 556 -4.56 2.45 40.31
CA PHE A 556 -5.70 2.67 41.19
C PHE A 556 -5.69 4.12 41.65
N LEU A 557 -6.82 4.78 41.46
CA LEU A 557 -7.09 6.14 41.93
C LEU A 557 -8.04 6.08 43.09
N ASP A 558 -7.54 6.40 44.28
CA ASP A 558 -8.33 6.36 45.52
C ASP A 558 -8.36 7.77 46.10
N ASP A 559 -9.45 8.48 45.87
CA ASP A 559 -9.68 9.85 46.31
C ASP A 559 -8.57 10.83 45.87
N VAL A 560 -8.07 10.67 44.63
CA VAL A 560 -6.97 11.46 44.11
C VAL A 560 -7.42 12.88 43.82
N PHE A 561 -6.79 13.86 44.48
CA PHE A 561 -7.10 15.29 44.21
C PHE A 561 -6.40 15.79 42.97
N VAL A 562 -7.19 16.41 42.07
CA VAL A 562 -6.71 17.11 40.89
C VAL A 562 -7.23 18.56 40.95
N PRO A 563 -6.37 19.57 40.97
CA PRO A 563 -6.80 20.97 41.01
C PRO A 563 -7.55 21.37 39.73
N ASP A 564 -8.29 22.48 39.81
CA ASP A 564 -9.11 22.94 38.68
C ASP A 564 -8.29 23.25 37.40
N ASP A 565 -7.05 23.69 37.56
CA ASP A 565 -6.10 23.89 36.45
C ASP A 565 -5.58 22.58 35.81
N GLY A 566 -5.89 21.43 36.40
CA GLY A 566 -5.65 20.13 35.79
C GLY A 566 -6.71 19.69 34.79
N VAL A 567 -7.81 20.44 34.60
CA VAL A 567 -8.81 20.16 33.56
C VAL A 567 -8.32 20.71 32.22
N VAL A 568 -8.24 19.89 31.20
CA VAL A 568 -7.92 20.32 29.83
C VAL A 568 -9.21 20.50 29.03
N GLY A 569 -9.37 21.65 28.43
CA GLY A 569 -10.59 22.03 27.71
C GLY A 569 -11.78 22.26 28.65
N GLN A 570 -12.96 21.81 28.25
CA GLN A 570 -14.21 22.04 28.99
C GLN A 570 -14.61 20.80 29.81
N VAL A 571 -15.17 21.03 31.00
CA VAL A 571 -15.82 19.98 31.78
C VAL A 571 -16.93 19.32 30.94
N ASN A 572 -17.01 17.98 30.97
CA ASN A 572 -17.89 17.15 30.16
C ASN A 572 -17.56 17.15 28.64
N GLY A 573 -16.51 17.85 28.19
CA GLY A 573 -16.05 17.91 26.79
C GLY A 573 -14.92 16.94 26.44
N GLY A 574 -14.47 16.13 27.37
CA GLY A 574 -13.26 15.29 27.24
C GLY A 574 -13.29 14.25 26.14
N TRP A 575 -14.47 13.84 25.67
CA TRP A 575 -14.56 12.88 24.54
C TRP A 575 -13.98 13.45 23.23
N LYS A 576 -14.15 14.75 22.99
CA LYS A 576 -13.52 15.40 21.82
C LYS A 576 -11.99 15.30 21.93
N LEU A 577 -11.44 15.62 23.10
CA LEU A 577 -10.00 15.56 23.37
C LEU A 577 -9.46 14.12 23.27
N ALA A 578 -10.21 13.15 23.77
CA ALA A 578 -9.85 11.73 23.63
C ALA A 578 -9.71 11.34 22.16
N ARG A 579 -10.58 11.84 21.27
CA ARG A 579 -10.48 11.58 19.83
C ARG A 579 -9.22 12.21 19.21
N THR A 580 -8.87 13.42 19.59
CA THR A 580 -7.60 14.07 19.18
C THR A 580 -6.41 13.24 19.64
N THR A 581 -6.37 12.82 20.91
CA THR A 581 -5.31 11.98 21.46
C THR A 581 -5.17 10.66 20.71
N LEU A 582 -6.27 9.93 20.49
CA LEU A 582 -6.26 8.63 19.79
C LEU A 582 -5.93 8.74 18.30
N ALA A 583 -6.21 9.89 17.66
CA ALA A 583 -5.79 10.13 16.28
C ALA A 583 -4.27 10.27 16.20
N ASN A 584 -3.65 11.06 17.08
CA ASN A 584 -2.20 11.21 17.18
C ASN A 584 -1.50 9.88 17.56
N GLU A 585 -2.07 9.10 18.48
CA GLU A 585 -1.57 7.76 18.84
C GLU A 585 -1.48 6.84 17.62
N ARG A 586 -2.52 6.78 16.78
CA ARG A 586 -2.52 5.94 15.57
C ARG A 586 -1.45 6.35 14.58
N VAL A 587 -1.20 7.62 14.40
CA VAL A 587 -0.14 8.14 13.52
C VAL A 587 1.23 7.71 14.05
N ALA A 588 1.50 7.87 15.35
CA ALA A 588 2.75 7.47 15.95
C ALA A 588 3.03 5.96 15.89
N MET A 589 1.97 5.12 16.01
CA MET A 589 2.10 3.65 15.97
C MET A 589 2.18 3.08 14.55
N SER A 590 1.82 3.82 13.50
CA SER A 590 1.82 3.36 12.12
C SER A 590 3.13 3.62 11.38
N GLY A 591 4.05 4.39 11.93
CA GLY A 591 5.36 4.66 11.32
C GLY A 591 6.24 3.41 11.28
N GLY A 592 6.90 3.18 10.14
CA GLY A 592 7.97 2.18 10.01
C GLY A 592 7.62 0.93 9.21
N SER A 593 6.96 1.05 8.08
CA SER A 593 6.72 -0.06 7.14
C SER A 593 7.55 0.03 5.84
N SER A 594 8.69 0.67 5.85
CA SER A 594 9.73 0.46 4.84
C SER A 594 10.36 -0.90 5.05
N LEU A 595 11.31 -1.32 4.20
CA LEU A 595 12.09 -2.52 4.52
C LEU A 595 12.59 -2.51 5.97
N GLY A 596 12.77 -1.38 6.61
CA GLY A 596 12.96 -1.17 8.03
C GLY A 596 13.98 -2.09 8.71
N LYS A 597 14.45 -1.72 9.87
CA LYS A 597 15.50 -2.45 10.60
C LYS A 597 15.16 -3.95 10.79
N ALA A 598 13.93 -4.28 11.15
CA ALA A 598 13.54 -5.67 11.41
C ALA A 598 13.60 -6.55 10.15
N MET A 599 13.27 -5.99 8.97
CA MET A 599 13.37 -6.72 7.71
C MET A 599 14.82 -6.88 7.25
N GLU A 600 15.66 -5.86 7.42
CA GLU A 600 17.10 -5.95 7.12
C GLU A 600 17.78 -6.99 8.05
N GLU A 601 17.47 -7.02 9.34
CA GLU A 601 17.96 -8.04 10.27
C GLU A 601 17.49 -9.45 9.87
N LEU A 602 16.24 -9.59 9.36
CA LEU A 602 15.73 -10.85 8.83
C LEU A 602 16.53 -11.30 7.60
N LEU A 603 16.83 -10.38 6.67
CA LEU A 603 17.64 -10.67 5.47
C LEU A 603 19.06 -11.13 5.82
N GLU A 604 19.70 -10.49 6.80
CA GLU A 604 20.99 -10.93 7.33
C GLU A 604 20.92 -12.33 7.95
N LEU A 605 19.89 -12.60 8.73
CA LEU A 605 19.67 -13.93 9.34
C LEU A 605 19.46 -15.01 8.27
N ALA A 606 18.65 -14.73 7.26
CA ALA A 606 18.37 -15.64 6.16
C ALA A 606 19.64 -15.94 5.31
N GLY A 607 20.49 -14.94 5.10
CA GLY A 607 21.75 -15.11 4.37
C GLY A 607 22.73 -16.11 5.01
N ARG A 608 22.65 -16.32 6.33
CA ARG A 608 23.48 -17.27 7.06
C ARG A 608 23.11 -18.73 6.80
N GLY A 609 21.84 -19.02 6.46
CA GLY A 609 21.32 -20.38 6.25
C GLY A 609 21.50 -20.94 4.84
N GLY A 610 21.98 -20.12 3.90
CA GLY A 610 22.08 -20.43 2.47
C GLY A 610 20.70 -20.38 1.75
N PRO A 611 20.72 -20.22 0.43
CA PRO A 611 19.49 -20.07 -0.35
C PRO A 611 18.73 -21.40 -0.47
N ASN A 612 17.44 -21.38 -0.16
CA ASN A 612 16.50 -22.43 -0.57
C ASN A 612 15.19 -21.81 -1.07
N ALA A 613 14.48 -22.52 -1.94
CA ALA A 613 13.30 -22.00 -2.63
C ALA A 613 12.16 -21.61 -1.67
N VAL A 614 11.98 -22.33 -0.56
CA VAL A 614 10.92 -22.03 0.43
C VAL A 614 11.24 -20.76 1.18
N THR A 615 12.49 -20.60 1.61
CA THR A 615 12.97 -19.38 2.27
C THR A 615 12.89 -18.18 1.33
N ALA A 616 13.30 -18.33 0.05
CA ALA A 616 13.22 -17.27 -0.95
C ALA A 616 11.77 -16.83 -1.21
N ASP A 617 10.83 -17.76 -1.35
CA ASP A 617 9.41 -17.46 -1.53
C ASP A 617 8.85 -16.66 -0.34
N ARG A 618 9.15 -17.09 0.90
CA ARG A 618 8.68 -16.40 2.11
C ARG A 618 9.31 -15.02 2.29
N ILE A 619 10.61 -14.88 2.01
CA ILE A 619 11.32 -13.61 2.04
C ILE A 619 10.72 -12.64 1.01
N GLY A 620 10.53 -13.09 -0.23
CA GLY A 620 9.94 -12.26 -1.29
C GLY A 620 8.53 -11.81 -0.95
N PHE A 621 7.73 -12.66 -0.32
CA PHE A 621 6.42 -12.27 0.20
C PHE A 621 6.53 -11.16 1.25
N LEU A 622 7.41 -11.30 2.24
CA LEU A 622 7.58 -10.30 3.31
C LEU A 622 8.14 -8.98 2.79
N ILE A 623 9.04 -9.02 1.80
CA ILE A 623 9.53 -7.80 1.13
C ILE A 623 8.38 -7.11 0.40
N GLY A 624 7.55 -7.86 -0.32
CA GLY A 624 6.36 -7.31 -0.98
C GLY A 624 5.43 -6.58 0.00
N GLU A 625 5.14 -7.20 1.15
CA GLU A 625 4.33 -6.59 2.22
C GLU A 625 5.00 -5.34 2.83
N ALA A 626 6.33 -5.34 3.01
CA ALA A 626 7.09 -4.18 3.47
C ALA A 626 6.96 -3.01 2.48
N MET A 627 7.15 -3.30 1.18
CA MET A 627 7.02 -2.29 0.12
C MET A 627 5.61 -1.73 0.03
N VAL A 628 4.58 -2.56 0.16
CA VAL A 628 3.18 -2.08 0.27
C VAL A 628 3.03 -1.08 1.40
N GLY A 629 3.56 -1.39 2.57
CA GLY A 629 3.52 -0.49 3.72
C GLY A 629 4.13 0.87 3.41
N SER A 630 5.33 0.89 2.83
CA SER A 630 6.05 2.11 2.42
C SER A 630 5.27 2.92 1.37
N LEU A 631 4.68 2.24 0.39
CA LEU A 631 3.89 2.88 -0.66
C LEU A 631 2.60 3.51 -0.13
N LEU A 632 1.92 2.84 0.80
CA LEU A 632 0.73 3.39 1.45
C LEU A 632 1.08 4.62 2.32
N GLU A 633 2.25 4.63 2.95
CA GLU A 633 2.76 5.79 3.66
C GLU A 633 3.13 6.93 2.72
N HIS A 634 3.85 6.63 1.64
CA HIS A 634 4.21 7.57 0.60
C HIS A 634 2.97 8.23 -0.02
N ARG A 635 1.93 7.46 -0.33
CA ARG A 635 0.63 7.97 -0.77
C ARG A 635 0.00 8.94 0.22
N THR A 636 0.02 8.60 1.51
CA THR A 636 -0.49 9.49 2.57
C THR A 636 0.24 10.82 2.57
N THR A 637 1.55 10.76 2.41
CA THR A 637 2.44 11.91 2.29
C THR A 637 2.09 12.78 1.08
N LEU A 638 1.96 12.19 -0.12
CA LEU A 638 1.57 12.91 -1.33
C LEU A 638 0.23 13.62 -1.18
N ARG A 639 -0.78 12.96 -0.59
CA ARG A 639 -2.08 13.59 -0.31
C ARG A 639 -2.01 14.75 0.66
N GLN A 640 -1.18 14.64 1.69
CA GLN A 640 -0.95 15.75 2.62
C GLN A 640 -0.28 16.94 1.93
N LEU A 641 0.61 16.69 0.95
CA LEU A 641 1.20 17.74 0.12
C LEU A 641 0.14 18.48 -0.69
N ASP A 642 -0.87 17.78 -1.21
CA ASP A 642 -2.02 18.33 -1.91
C ASP A 642 -3.08 18.95 -0.98
N GLY A 643 -2.82 19.03 0.32
CA GLY A 643 -3.73 19.57 1.31
C GLY A 643 -4.96 18.71 1.62
N GLN A 644 -4.91 17.41 1.27
CA GLN A 644 -5.99 16.45 1.53
C GLN A 644 -5.82 15.79 2.90
N ASP A 645 -6.94 15.55 3.60
CA ASP A 645 -6.93 14.76 4.84
C ASP A 645 -6.64 13.28 4.50
N PRO A 646 -5.66 12.61 5.14
CA PRO A 646 -5.40 11.19 4.95
C PRO A 646 -6.60 10.30 5.32
N GLY A 647 -7.56 10.81 6.06
CA GLY A 647 -8.84 10.14 6.35
C GLY A 647 -8.71 8.81 7.09
N PRO A 648 -9.78 7.96 7.05
CA PRO A 648 -9.81 6.68 7.75
C PRO A 648 -8.91 5.59 7.12
N GLU A 649 -8.19 5.89 6.05
CA GLU A 649 -7.21 4.99 5.39
C GLU A 649 -6.06 4.57 6.32
N SER A 650 -5.82 5.34 7.37
CA SER A 650 -4.92 4.96 8.47
C SER A 650 -5.25 3.60 9.08
N SER A 651 -6.54 3.17 9.03
CA SER A 651 -6.96 1.85 9.50
C SER A 651 -6.42 0.73 8.60
N VAL A 652 -6.45 0.90 7.28
CA VAL A 652 -5.88 -0.07 6.31
C VAL A 652 -4.37 -0.17 6.51
N ARG A 653 -3.68 0.96 6.59
CA ARG A 653 -2.22 1.00 6.81
C ARG A 653 -1.83 0.28 8.10
N LYS A 654 -2.56 0.52 9.21
CA LYS A 654 -2.30 -0.16 10.46
C LYS A 654 -2.52 -1.67 10.35
N LEU A 655 -3.60 -2.13 9.70
CA LEU A 655 -3.88 -3.55 9.50
C LEU A 655 -2.74 -4.24 8.74
N VAL A 656 -2.32 -3.68 7.62
CA VAL A 656 -1.23 -4.21 6.79
C VAL A 656 0.09 -4.21 7.54
N GLY A 657 0.49 -3.07 8.13
CA GLY A 657 1.76 -2.93 8.83
C GLY A 657 1.91 -3.81 10.07
N VAL A 658 0.83 -3.97 10.86
CA VAL A 658 0.85 -4.85 12.04
C VAL A 658 1.02 -6.31 11.64
N ARG A 659 0.28 -6.78 10.63
CA ARG A 659 0.40 -8.15 10.13
C ARG A 659 1.79 -8.45 9.59
N HIS A 660 2.35 -7.51 8.83
CA HIS A 660 3.71 -7.61 8.33
C HIS A 660 4.73 -7.74 9.47
N ARG A 661 4.70 -6.86 10.47
CA ARG A 661 5.62 -6.91 11.62
C ARG A 661 5.52 -8.23 12.38
N GLN A 662 4.30 -8.74 12.58
CA GLN A 662 4.08 -10.05 13.21
C GLN A 662 4.65 -11.19 12.37
N ALA A 663 4.47 -11.16 11.04
CA ALA A 663 4.98 -12.18 10.13
C ALA A 663 6.51 -12.16 10.02
N VAL A 664 7.14 -10.99 10.05
CA VAL A 664 8.61 -10.85 10.09
C VAL A 664 9.18 -11.46 11.37
N ALA A 665 8.62 -11.12 12.54
CA ALA A 665 9.07 -11.68 13.83
C ALA A 665 8.89 -13.20 13.91
N GLU A 666 7.78 -13.72 13.37
CA GLU A 666 7.49 -15.15 13.30
C GLU A 666 8.50 -15.88 12.42
N PHE A 667 8.76 -15.34 11.22
CA PHE A 667 9.69 -15.99 10.29
C PHE A 667 11.15 -15.89 10.76
N ALA A 668 11.55 -14.80 11.42
CA ALA A 668 12.87 -14.71 12.08
C ALA A 668 13.06 -15.80 13.14
N LEU A 669 12.00 -16.07 13.91
CA LEU A 669 11.99 -17.16 14.89
C LEU A 669 12.09 -18.53 14.22
N GLU A 670 11.32 -18.78 13.14
CA GLU A 670 11.37 -20.01 12.36
C GLU A 670 12.77 -20.28 11.77
N LEU A 671 13.42 -19.24 11.21
CA LEU A 671 14.77 -19.34 10.65
C LEU A 671 15.83 -19.72 11.69
N SER A 672 15.60 -19.43 12.97
CA SER A 672 16.49 -19.85 14.05
C SER A 672 16.43 -21.36 14.35
N GLY A 673 15.49 -22.10 13.74
CA GLY A 673 15.29 -23.54 13.89
C GLY A 673 15.04 -23.92 15.37
N THR A 674 15.69 -24.98 15.86
CA THR A 674 15.51 -25.45 17.24
C THR A 674 15.97 -24.42 18.29
N ALA A 675 16.86 -23.49 17.93
CA ALA A 675 17.28 -22.40 18.84
C ALA A 675 16.13 -21.45 19.16
N GLY A 676 15.11 -21.34 18.29
CA GLY A 676 13.89 -20.57 18.52
C GLY A 676 13.02 -21.09 19.66
N ALA A 677 13.23 -22.33 20.12
CA ALA A 677 12.56 -22.88 21.30
C ALA A 677 13.19 -22.40 22.61
N VAL A 678 14.35 -21.75 22.54
CA VAL A 678 15.05 -21.20 23.70
C VAL A 678 14.66 -19.74 23.89
N GLU A 679 14.44 -19.32 25.13
CA GLU A 679 14.16 -17.91 25.45
C GLU A 679 15.32 -17.03 24.99
N GLY A 680 14.99 -15.99 24.19
CA GLY A 680 15.98 -15.10 23.60
C GLY A 680 15.34 -13.90 22.89
N PRO A 681 16.13 -13.04 22.24
CA PRO A 681 15.60 -11.85 21.59
C PRO A 681 14.51 -12.13 20.56
N LEU A 682 14.66 -13.15 19.71
CA LEU A 682 13.70 -13.48 18.66
C LEU A 682 12.38 -14.03 19.24
N SER A 683 12.43 -14.94 20.21
CA SER A 683 11.21 -15.44 20.88
C SER A 683 10.49 -14.33 21.65
N ARG A 684 11.25 -13.42 22.27
CA ARG A 684 10.71 -12.25 22.96
C ARG A 684 10.04 -11.29 21.98
N GLU A 685 10.65 -10.98 20.84
CA GLU A 685 10.06 -10.11 19.80
C GLU A 685 8.78 -10.75 19.22
N PHE A 686 8.81 -12.05 18.91
CA PHE A 686 7.61 -12.76 18.49
C PHE A 686 6.45 -12.59 19.48
N LEU A 687 6.69 -12.78 20.79
CA LEU A 687 5.68 -12.58 21.83
C LEU A 687 5.25 -11.12 21.93
N ASN A 688 6.19 -10.18 21.89
CA ASN A 688 5.92 -8.75 22.02
C ASN A 688 5.02 -8.24 20.88
N THR A 689 5.25 -8.65 19.64
CA THR A 689 4.45 -8.21 18.51
C THR A 689 2.97 -8.60 18.59
N ARG A 690 2.60 -9.55 19.45
CA ARG A 690 1.16 -9.91 19.65
C ARG A 690 0.32 -8.76 20.20
N CYS A 691 0.93 -7.81 20.94
CA CYS A 691 0.21 -6.63 21.42
C CYS A 691 -0.23 -5.70 20.30
N LEU A 692 0.47 -5.67 19.16
CA LEU A 692 0.24 -4.72 18.06
C LEU A 692 -1.15 -4.85 17.41
N SER A 693 -1.68 -6.09 17.33
CA SER A 693 -3.03 -6.33 16.80
C SER A 693 -4.15 -6.08 17.84
N ILE A 694 -3.78 -5.68 19.06
CA ILE A 694 -4.70 -5.41 20.18
C ILE A 694 -4.69 -3.92 20.54
N ALA A 695 -3.51 -3.34 20.73
CA ALA A 695 -3.31 -1.96 21.14
C ALA A 695 -3.77 -0.95 20.06
N GLY A 696 -4.26 0.21 20.48
CA GLY A 696 -4.72 1.28 19.57
C GLY A 696 -5.92 0.88 18.70
N GLY A 697 -6.77 -0.04 19.18
CA GLY A 697 -7.89 -0.66 18.48
C GLY A 697 -7.54 -2.04 17.92
N THR A 698 -8.32 -3.04 18.34
CA THR A 698 -8.11 -4.42 17.88
C THR A 698 -8.32 -4.53 16.36
N GLU A 699 -7.67 -5.52 15.75
CA GLU A 699 -7.82 -5.82 14.33
C GLU A 699 -9.28 -5.89 13.89
N GLN A 700 -10.14 -6.56 14.67
CA GLN A 700 -11.56 -6.72 14.40
C GLN A 700 -12.33 -5.37 14.43
N ILE A 701 -11.93 -4.48 15.33
CA ILE A 701 -12.51 -3.12 15.38
C ILE A 701 -12.05 -2.31 14.17
N LEU A 702 -10.79 -2.40 13.78
CA LEU A 702 -10.27 -1.70 12.60
C LEU A 702 -10.93 -2.18 11.31
N LEU A 703 -11.14 -3.50 11.15
CA LEU A 703 -11.90 -4.07 10.01
C LEU A 703 -13.34 -3.57 10.01
N THR A 704 -14.00 -3.52 11.16
CA THR A 704 -15.37 -2.97 11.28
C THR A 704 -15.40 -1.48 10.92
N VAL A 705 -14.45 -0.69 11.42
CA VAL A 705 -14.33 0.74 11.11
C VAL A 705 -14.10 0.96 9.60
N ALA A 706 -13.20 0.18 8.98
CA ALA A 706 -12.96 0.25 7.54
C ALA A 706 -14.23 -0.09 6.75
N ALA A 707 -14.95 -1.15 7.12
CA ALA A 707 -16.18 -1.56 6.48
C ALA A 707 -17.31 -0.51 6.58
N GLU A 708 -17.48 0.08 7.75
CA GLU A 708 -18.56 1.05 7.99
C GLU A 708 -18.25 2.45 7.44
N HIS A 709 -17.02 2.94 7.62
CA HIS A 709 -16.66 4.32 7.27
C HIS A 709 -16.08 4.47 5.87
N LEU A 710 -15.31 3.49 5.35
CA LEU A 710 -14.74 3.55 4.01
C LEU A 710 -15.66 2.93 2.97
N LEU A 711 -16.28 1.78 3.29
CA LEU A 711 -17.16 1.08 2.36
C LEU A 711 -18.64 1.44 2.53
N GLY A 712 -19.00 2.12 3.61
CA GLY A 712 -20.39 2.54 3.89
C GLY A 712 -21.33 1.36 4.13
N LEU A 713 -20.82 0.24 4.68
CA LEU A 713 -21.67 -0.89 5.05
C LEU A 713 -22.53 -0.54 6.27
N PRO A 714 -23.77 -1.08 6.37
CA PRO A 714 -24.70 -0.71 7.43
C PRO A 714 -24.18 -1.14 8.80
N ARG A 715 -24.38 -0.30 9.81
CA ARG A 715 -24.12 -0.64 11.21
C ARG A 715 -25.01 -1.79 11.66
N GLY A 716 -24.48 -2.69 12.49
CA GLY A 716 -25.18 -3.86 12.99
C GLY A 716 -26.19 -3.55 14.10
#